data_90ae66f0b4733c5cb435617188ba4f97
#
_entry.id   90ae66f0b4733c5cb435617188ba4f97
#
_cell.length_a   1.000
_cell.length_b   1.000
_cell.length_c   1.000
_cell.angle_alpha   90.00
_cell.angle_beta   90.00
_cell.angle_gamma   90.00
#
_symmetry.space_group_name_H-M   'P 1'
#
loop_
_entity.id
_entity.type
_entity.pdbx_description
1 polymer ?
#
loop_
_entity_poly.entity_id
_entity_poly.type
_entity_poly.pdbx_seq_one_letter_code
_entity_poly.pdbx_strand_id
1 'polypeptide(L)'
;MSRRERRRGATRSKIVLTLGFVLLTVGLLAAYVEPASGYELSPYASTPILFWACTALGSLASLAVAFDRNRSPQLRTIALLLAVGVFVAVISIPIVRNYQFFGPADSLTHLGWIRDFHTGALQPFDILYPATHVIALLFAEVGGVQLTRAGQLTVVVYFVLYLLFLPLCVAYLSDSDWAVPFGLYAAALFLPVNNVSVFRMMHPTTQAILFFPFVFFVTFRYLRAPSDTGGHRFSPSPWTTLLYVAVASLLFIHPQQAANLLVVFVTISVLQLIYRGAGDWLGDYGIDTERLAYPPAVFLAVLFGLWVPQHGRATGPGSIIIERVIQFVTGTSESPIDGATQRGRSLTDIGGSIEELFVKLFLVTLLFFIAAGLLMLLSYAGRVDWKDVNKRAVIKYLSVSFLALTAIFLVYFLSSVTTQHYRQIGLLAMVASILGTVMLSDGLTALADRFSIRSVVGVAGPILAVMLLLSAASVYQSPYIYQESAHITEMELTGYETAIDHRSDEVVFTKIRGGTGRYADAVYGRNGSEQMNINRADEPIPDQVFNRGNMTTYYDDPHYLVVLQRDYDREVIVYKGFRFTSRGFDRLDKRSGVSKLISNDGFQLYYIEPTNKTATVSPSGAVSGPGRPTLSASSAVR
;
A
#
# COMPACT_ATOMS: atom_id res chain seq x y z
N MET A 1 30.04 -6.73 35.36
CA MET A 1 30.19 -5.31 35.01
C MET A 1 30.10 -4.46 36.26
N SER A 2 31.14 -3.60 36.60
CA SER A 2 31.15 -2.78 37.79
C SER A 2 30.12 -1.65 37.76
N ARG A 3 29.69 -1.11 38.92
CA ARG A 3 28.77 0.06 39.00
C ARG A 3 29.28 1.27 38.20
N ARG A 4 30.59 1.44 38.14
CA ARG A 4 31.25 2.55 37.43
C ARG A 4 31.17 2.36 35.90
N GLU A 5 31.32 1.12 35.42
CA GLU A 5 31.16 0.79 34.00
C GLU A 5 29.71 0.93 33.53
N ARG A 6 28.72 0.51 34.33
CA ARG A 6 27.29 0.71 34.03
C ARG A 6 26.93 2.20 33.91
N ARG A 7 27.43 3.05 34.84
CA ARG A 7 27.21 4.51 34.76
C ARG A 7 27.84 5.12 33.52
N ARG A 8 29.11 4.81 33.21
CA ARG A 8 29.80 5.29 32.00
C ARG A 8 29.06 4.85 30.74
N GLY A 9 28.62 3.59 30.70
CA GLY A 9 27.84 3.08 29.60
C GLY A 9 26.50 3.78 29.42
N ALA A 10 25.75 4.06 30.49
CA ALA A 10 24.50 4.80 30.45
C ALA A 10 24.69 6.23 29.93
N THR A 11 25.74 6.93 30.39
CA THR A 11 26.07 8.30 29.92
C THR A 11 26.37 8.30 28.41
N ARG A 12 27.18 7.35 27.92
CA ARG A 12 27.48 7.22 26.49
C ARG A 12 26.21 7.01 25.67
N SER A 13 25.31 6.11 26.10
CA SER A 13 24.04 5.87 25.41
C SER A 13 23.15 7.11 25.37
N LYS A 14 23.09 7.87 26.46
CA LYS A 14 22.35 9.16 26.50
C LYS A 14 22.91 10.14 25.46
N ILE A 15 24.23 10.31 25.40
CA ILE A 15 24.89 11.18 24.39
C ILE A 15 24.55 10.70 22.96
N VAL A 16 24.71 9.41 22.69
CA VAL A 16 24.41 8.82 21.36
C VAL A 16 22.95 9.07 20.96
N LEU A 17 21.99 8.86 21.85
CA LEU A 17 20.57 9.11 21.58
C LEU A 17 20.27 10.60 21.40
N THR A 18 20.83 11.47 22.23
CA THR A 18 20.68 12.93 22.07
C THR A 18 21.19 13.37 20.69
N LEU A 19 22.39 12.92 20.30
CA LEU A 19 22.92 13.19 18.95
C LEU A 19 22.01 12.61 17.86
N GLY A 20 21.45 11.42 18.05
CA GLY A 20 20.50 10.81 17.13
C GLY A 20 19.23 11.66 16.92
N PHE A 21 18.65 12.21 17.98
CA PHE A 21 17.50 13.13 17.86
C PHE A 21 17.88 14.46 17.22
N VAL A 22 19.05 15.02 17.55
CA VAL A 22 19.56 16.22 16.89
C VAL A 22 19.74 15.98 15.39
N LEU A 23 20.37 14.86 15.01
CA LEU A 23 20.54 14.48 13.60
C LEU A 23 19.18 14.34 12.91
N LEU A 24 18.19 13.66 13.51
CA LEU A 24 16.85 13.55 12.97
C LEU A 24 16.23 14.93 12.71
N THR A 25 16.35 15.85 13.67
CA THR A 25 15.85 17.22 13.53
C THR A 25 16.57 17.98 12.40
N VAL A 26 17.90 17.89 12.33
CA VAL A 26 18.69 18.53 11.28
C VAL A 26 18.32 17.97 9.90
N GLY A 27 18.17 16.64 9.78
CA GLY A 27 17.74 16.01 8.53
C GLY A 27 16.35 16.48 8.08
N LEU A 28 15.38 16.52 9.00
CA LEU A 28 14.04 17.04 8.69
C LEU A 28 14.04 18.50 8.27
N LEU A 29 14.81 19.35 8.95
CA LEU A 29 14.96 20.75 8.57
C LEU A 29 15.61 20.90 7.19
N ALA A 30 16.64 20.10 6.87
CA ALA A 30 17.27 20.11 5.57
C ALA A 30 16.27 19.76 4.44
N ALA A 31 15.41 18.76 4.65
CA ALA A 31 14.39 18.42 3.68
C ALA A 31 13.27 19.47 3.59
N TYR A 32 12.92 20.11 4.71
CA TYR A 32 11.86 21.12 4.78
C TYR A 32 12.23 22.44 4.08
N VAL A 33 13.47 22.89 4.20
CA VAL A 33 13.93 24.16 3.58
C VAL A 33 14.17 24.04 2.06
N GLU A 34 14.14 22.83 1.53
CA GLU A 34 14.24 22.55 0.09
C GLU A 34 12.95 21.88 -0.40
N PRO A 35 11.81 22.59 -0.46
CA PRO A 35 10.55 22.03 -0.96
C PRO A 35 10.67 21.70 -2.46
N ALA A 36 9.80 20.81 -2.93
CA ALA A 36 9.72 20.53 -4.35
C ALA A 36 9.20 21.74 -5.12
N SER A 37 9.89 22.10 -6.21
CA SER A 37 9.52 23.20 -7.10
C SER A 37 8.80 22.75 -8.39
N GLY A 38 8.79 21.46 -8.67
CA GLY A 38 8.19 20.84 -9.85
C GLY A 38 8.15 19.35 -9.71
N TYR A 39 7.91 18.61 -10.79
CA TYR A 39 7.90 17.16 -10.77
C TYR A 39 9.30 16.59 -10.44
N GLU A 40 9.34 15.67 -9.51
CA GLU A 40 10.56 14.98 -9.10
C GLU A 40 10.47 13.50 -9.45
N LEU A 41 11.31 13.08 -10.39
CA LEU A 41 11.37 11.70 -10.89
C LEU A 41 11.78 10.69 -9.80
N SER A 42 12.54 11.13 -8.80
CA SER A 42 13.04 10.30 -7.72
C SER A 42 13.09 11.06 -6.39
N PRO A 43 12.27 10.71 -5.39
CA PRO A 43 12.38 11.30 -4.06
C PRO A 43 13.77 11.13 -3.43
N TYR A 44 14.51 10.08 -3.82
CA TYR A 44 15.87 9.85 -3.32
C TYR A 44 16.88 10.86 -3.85
N ALA A 45 16.82 11.14 -5.15
CA ALA A 45 17.75 12.07 -5.79
C ALA A 45 17.43 13.54 -5.47
N SER A 46 16.15 13.85 -5.32
CA SER A 46 15.67 15.21 -5.09
C SER A 46 15.68 15.63 -3.62
N THR A 47 15.68 14.67 -2.68
CA THR A 47 15.79 14.99 -1.25
C THR A 47 17.26 15.22 -0.88
N PRO A 48 17.60 16.30 -0.13
CA PRO A 48 18.97 16.62 0.24
C PRO A 48 19.73 15.44 0.85
N ILE A 49 20.98 15.24 0.44
CA ILE A 49 21.84 14.16 0.94
C ILE A 49 22.00 14.23 2.47
N LEU A 50 21.92 15.42 3.04
CA LEU A 50 21.99 15.64 4.48
C LEU A 50 20.84 14.95 5.21
N PHE A 51 19.62 14.93 4.64
CA PHE A 51 18.49 14.18 5.19
C PHE A 51 18.81 12.68 5.28
N TRP A 52 19.33 12.10 4.19
CA TRP A 52 19.66 10.67 4.15
C TRP A 52 20.81 10.31 5.10
N ALA A 53 21.84 11.14 5.16
CA ALA A 53 22.95 10.94 6.09
C ALA A 53 22.50 11.01 7.55
N CYS A 54 21.68 12.00 7.90
CA CYS A 54 21.16 12.19 9.25
C CYS A 54 20.22 11.04 9.67
N THR A 55 19.32 10.59 8.79
CA THR A 55 18.41 9.47 9.06
C THR A 55 19.16 8.14 9.19
N ALA A 56 20.18 7.90 8.37
CA ALA A 56 21.04 6.73 8.48
C ALA A 56 21.82 6.72 9.81
N LEU A 57 22.46 7.83 10.19
CA LEU A 57 23.18 7.94 11.47
C LEU A 57 22.23 7.84 12.67
N GLY A 58 21.04 8.44 12.59
CA GLY A 58 19.98 8.31 13.59
C GLY A 58 19.53 6.86 13.77
N SER A 59 19.36 6.12 12.67
CA SER A 59 19.05 4.68 12.69
C SER A 59 20.16 3.88 13.38
N LEU A 60 21.43 4.12 13.01
CA LEU A 60 22.56 3.45 13.62
C LEU A 60 22.67 3.75 15.13
N ALA A 61 22.45 4.99 15.54
CA ALA A 61 22.43 5.40 16.96
C ALA A 61 21.32 4.66 17.73
N SER A 62 20.13 4.57 17.15
CA SER A 62 19.01 3.81 17.70
C SER A 62 19.35 2.32 17.84
N LEU A 63 19.78 1.67 16.75
CA LEU A 63 20.11 0.24 16.74
C LEU A 63 21.19 -0.10 17.78
N ALA A 64 22.26 0.71 17.89
CA ALA A 64 23.35 0.50 18.83
C ALA A 64 22.89 0.46 20.29
N VAL A 65 21.83 1.22 20.65
CA VAL A 65 21.30 1.26 22.01
C VAL A 65 20.15 0.28 22.21
N ALA A 66 19.24 0.12 21.23
CA ALA A 66 18.09 -0.76 21.34
C ALA A 66 18.47 -2.24 21.49
N PHE A 67 19.52 -2.67 20.79
CA PHE A 67 20.00 -4.07 20.84
C PHE A 67 21.00 -4.36 21.98
N ASP A 68 21.47 -3.36 22.73
CA ASP A 68 22.36 -3.58 23.88
C ASP A 68 21.57 -4.02 25.13
N ARG A 69 21.61 -5.34 25.42
CA ARG A 69 20.95 -5.95 26.60
C ARG A 69 21.43 -5.36 27.93
N ASN A 70 22.62 -4.74 27.98
CA ASN A 70 23.16 -4.17 29.23
C ASN A 70 22.59 -2.78 29.53
N ARG A 71 21.73 -2.22 28.68
CA ARG A 71 21.09 -0.92 28.89
C ARG A 71 19.78 -1.08 29.66
N SER A 72 19.43 0.00 30.37
CA SER A 72 18.15 0.05 31.08
C SER A 72 16.98 -0.02 30.06
N PRO A 73 15.83 -0.58 30.46
CA PRO A 73 14.63 -0.60 29.61
C PRO A 73 14.25 0.79 29.07
N GLN A 74 14.37 1.83 29.91
CA GLN A 74 14.06 3.22 29.51
C GLN A 74 14.94 3.72 28.37
N LEU A 75 16.26 3.46 28.42
CA LEU A 75 17.17 3.84 27.33
C LEU A 75 16.87 3.07 26.04
N ARG A 76 16.51 1.80 26.14
CA ARG A 76 16.11 0.99 25.00
C ARG A 76 14.79 1.51 24.41
N THR A 77 13.82 1.88 25.25
CA THR A 77 12.56 2.50 24.78
C THR A 77 12.82 3.81 24.05
N ILE A 78 13.67 4.70 24.60
CA ILE A 78 14.04 5.97 23.94
C ILE A 78 14.72 5.70 22.59
N ALA A 79 15.58 4.68 22.52
CA ALA A 79 16.21 4.26 21.25
C ALA A 79 15.17 3.80 20.23
N LEU A 80 14.18 3.01 20.65
CA LEU A 80 13.08 2.58 19.77
C LEU A 80 12.22 3.75 19.30
N LEU A 81 11.95 4.73 20.18
CA LEU A 81 11.25 5.96 19.78
C LEU A 81 12.04 6.77 18.74
N LEU A 82 13.37 6.84 18.88
CA LEU A 82 14.22 7.45 17.84
C LEU A 82 14.11 6.69 16.52
N ALA A 83 14.13 5.36 16.53
CA ALA A 83 13.94 4.56 15.30
C ALA A 83 12.58 4.85 14.66
N VAL A 84 11.49 4.83 15.45
CA VAL A 84 10.15 5.18 14.93
C VAL A 84 10.17 6.57 14.29
N GLY A 85 10.75 7.56 14.96
CA GLY A 85 10.89 8.93 14.44
C GLY A 85 11.63 8.99 13.09
N VAL A 86 12.75 8.25 12.97
CA VAL A 86 13.51 8.15 11.71
C VAL A 86 12.67 7.53 10.60
N PHE A 87 11.97 6.42 10.86
CA PHE A 87 11.17 5.76 9.84
C PHE A 87 9.96 6.60 9.44
N VAL A 88 9.31 7.27 10.40
CA VAL A 88 8.23 8.22 10.12
C VAL A 88 8.74 9.39 9.28
N ALA A 89 9.94 9.92 9.56
CA ALA A 89 10.54 10.98 8.75
C ALA A 89 10.74 10.54 7.30
N VAL A 90 11.25 9.32 7.08
CA VAL A 90 11.40 8.76 5.72
C VAL A 90 10.04 8.63 5.03
N ILE A 91 9.02 8.09 5.70
CA ILE A 91 7.68 7.92 5.12
C ILE A 91 7.02 9.27 4.82
N SER A 92 7.35 10.31 5.59
CA SER A 92 6.74 11.64 5.50
C SER A 92 7.44 12.58 4.52
N ILE A 93 8.43 12.13 3.73
CA ILE A 93 9.13 12.99 2.74
C ILE A 93 8.15 13.78 1.86
N PRO A 94 7.06 13.21 1.30
CA PRO A 94 6.13 13.98 0.49
C PRO A 94 5.50 15.16 1.26
N ILE A 95 5.24 14.98 2.57
CA ILE A 95 4.71 16.03 3.43
C ILE A 95 5.78 17.08 3.75
N VAL A 96 6.97 16.61 4.17
CA VAL A 96 8.08 17.49 4.60
C VAL A 96 8.58 18.35 3.45
N ARG A 97 8.64 17.78 2.23
CA ARG A 97 9.07 18.49 1.01
C ARG A 97 7.94 19.18 0.25
N ASN A 98 6.78 19.30 0.88
CA ASN A 98 5.62 20.02 0.36
C ASN A 98 5.14 19.55 -1.03
N TYR A 99 5.14 18.23 -1.29
CA TYR A 99 4.48 17.69 -2.47
C TYR A 99 2.99 17.99 -2.40
N GLN A 100 2.40 18.44 -3.50
CA GLN A 100 0.97 18.75 -3.55
C GLN A 100 0.13 17.50 -3.23
N PHE A 101 0.47 16.37 -3.84
CA PHE A 101 -0.08 15.06 -3.49
C PHE A 101 0.93 13.97 -3.82
N PHE A 102 0.75 12.78 -3.25
CA PHE A 102 1.58 11.63 -3.54
C PHE A 102 0.70 10.41 -3.77
N GLY A 103 0.59 10.01 -5.04
CA GLY A 103 -0.20 8.86 -5.47
C GLY A 103 -1.01 9.16 -6.74
N PRO A 104 -0.58 8.62 -7.90
CA PRO A 104 -1.33 8.68 -9.16
C PRO A 104 -2.46 7.65 -9.19
N ALA A 105 -3.18 7.58 -10.30
CA ALA A 105 -4.21 6.60 -10.61
C ALA A 105 -5.31 6.52 -9.53
N ASP A 106 -5.50 5.36 -8.89
CA ASP A 106 -6.57 5.16 -7.90
C ASP A 106 -6.47 6.11 -6.71
N SER A 107 -5.27 6.58 -6.33
CA SER A 107 -5.10 7.56 -5.25
C SER A 107 -5.77 8.89 -5.54
N LEU A 108 -5.79 9.33 -6.80
CA LEU A 108 -6.51 10.55 -7.21
C LEU A 108 -8.03 10.37 -7.09
N THR A 109 -8.56 9.19 -7.41
CA THR A 109 -9.98 8.87 -7.17
C THR A 109 -10.30 8.83 -5.67
N HIS A 110 -9.39 8.31 -4.84
CA HIS A 110 -9.56 8.37 -3.39
C HIS A 110 -9.56 9.80 -2.87
N LEU A 111 -8.74 10.69 -3.44
CA LEU A 111 -8.81 12.13 -3.14
C LEU A 111 -10.16 12.72 -3.56
N GLY A 112 -10.71 12.31 -4.70
CA GLY A 112 -12.05 12.70 -5.16
C GLY A 112 -13.14 12.28 -4.17
N TRP A 113 -13.11 11.07 -3.61
CA TRP A 113 -14.07 10.66 -2.59
C TRP A 113 -13.94 11.46 -1.28
N ILE A 114 -12.72 11.85 -0.88
CA ILE A 114 -12.53 12.74 0.27
C ILE A 114 -13.19 14.09 -0.01
N ARG A 115 -13.07 14.62 -1.24
CA ARG A 115 -13.71 15.87 -1.68
C ARG A 115 -15.23 15.75 -1.68
N ASP A 116 -15.77 14.65 -2.21
CA ASP A 116 -17.22 14.39 -2.22
C ASP A 116 -17.80 14.33 -0.79
N PHE A 117 -17.08 13.73 0.17
CA PHE A 117 -17.47 13.73 1.57
C PHE A 117 -17.41 15.14 2.19
N HIS A 118 -16.36 15.91 1.88
CA HIS A 118 -16.18 17.28 2.36
C HIS A 118 -17.28 18.21 1.85
N THR A 119 -17.70 18.07 0.59
CA THR A 119 -18.76 18.88 -0.01
C THR A 119 -20.16 18.35 0.29
N GLY A 120 -20.30 17.17 0.87
CA GLY A 120 -21.59 16.51 1.10
C GLY A 120 -22.23 15.90 -0.15
N ALA A 121 -21.49 15.82 -1.28
CA ALA A 121 -21.97 15.20 -2.51
C ALA A 121 -22.16 13.68 -2.39
N LEU A 122 -21.41 13.04 -1.51
CA LEU A 122 -21.56 11.63 -1.09
C LEU A 122 -21.52 11.53 0.42
N GLN A 123 -22.19 10.50 0.95
CA GLN A 123 -22.07 10.11 2.35
C GLN A 123 -21.11 8.92 2.52
N PRO A 124 -20.48 8.74 3.70
CA PRO A 124 -19.59 7.60 3.93
C PRO A 124 -20.19 6.23 3.64
N PHE A 125 -21.51 6.07 3.80
CA PHE A 125 -22.22 4.82 3.54
C PHE A 125 -22.53 4.56 2.06
N ASP A 126 -22.29 5.52 1.17
CA ASP A 126 -22.49 5.36 -0.27
C ASP A 126 -21.34 4.60 -0.94
N ILE A 127 -20.20 4.43 -0.25
CA ILE A 127 -19.04 3.71 -0.78
C ILE A 127 -18.70 2.47 0.05
N LEU A 128 -18.17 1.45 -0.62
CA LEU A 128 -17.91 0.13 -0.04
C LEU A 128 -16.88 0.15 1.11
N TYR A 129 -15.87 1.06 1.09
CA TYR A 129 -14.77 1.12 2.05
C TYR A 129 -14.43 2.57 2.44
N PRO A 130 -15.27 3.19 3.29
CA PRO A 130 -15.17 4.63 3.61
C PRO A 130 -14.07 5.00 4.61
N ALA A 131 -13.56 4.05 5.41
CA ALA A 131 -12.79 4.38 6.62
C ALA A 131 -11.57 5.28 6.37
N THR A 132 -10.78 5.00 5.32
CA THR A 132 -9.59 5.81 5.01
C THR A 132 -9.94 7.24 4.61
N HIS A 133 -11.06 7.42 3.92
CA HIS A 133 -11.56 8.72 3.47
C HIS A 133 -12.13 9.53 4.64
N VAL A 134 -12.84 8.87 5.56
CA VAL A 134 -13.35 9.49 6.79
C VAL A 134 -12.21 9.95 7.69
N ILE A 135 -11.12 9.17 7.83
CA ILE A 135 -9.93 9.58 8.59
C ILE A 135 -9.29 10.82 7.95
N ALA A 136 -9.18 10.85 6.62
CA ALA A 136 -8.66 12.02 5.91
C ALA A 136 -9.59 13.24 6.10
N LEU A 137 -10.90 13.06 6.00
CA LEU A 137 -11.86 14.10 6.27
C LEU A 137 -11.74 14.66 7.70
N LEU A 138 -11.55 13.80 8.71
CA LEU A 138 -11.30 14.25 10.09
C LEU A 138 -10.04 15.12 10.20
N PHE A 139 -8.97 14.77 9.51
CA PHE A 139 -7.77 15.63 9.47
C PHE A 139 -8.06 16.98 8.81
N ALA A 140 -8.86 17.01 7.75
CA ALA A 140 -9.21 18.25 7.07
C ALA A 140 -10.12 19.13 7.96
N GLU A 141 -11.20 18.57 8.51
CA GLU A 141 -12.21 19.31 9.26
C GLU A 141 -11.72 19.74 10.65
N VAL A 142 -11.09 18.83 11.38
CA VAL A 142 -10.61 19.10 12.75
C VAL A 142 -9.24 19.77 12.75
N GLY A 143 -8.37 19.37 11.84
CA GLY A 143 -7.00 19.90 11.73
C GLY A 143 -6.88 21.14 10.87
N GLY A 144 -7.90 21.52 10.09
CA GLY A 144 -7.88 22.65 9.18
C GLY A 144 -6.84 22.53 8.06
N VAL A 145 -6.47 21.29 7.68
CA VAL A 145 -5.47 21.06 6.63
C VAL A 145 -6.14 20.80 5.27
N GLN A 146 -5.46 21.11 4.20
CA GLN A 146 -5.95 20.84 2.83
C GLN A 146 -6.24 19.35 2.62
N LEU A 147 -7.24 19.02 1.79
CA LEU A 147 -7.66 17.63 1.52
C LEU A 147 -6.51 16.75 1.01
N THR A 148 -5.65 17.28 0.15
CA THR A 148 -4.45 16.60 -0.35
C THR A 148 -3.50 16.24 0.79
N ARG A 149 -3.28 17.17 1.71
CA ARG A 149 -2.44 16.96 2.91
C ARG A 149 -3.08 15.98 3.89
N ALA A 150 -4.39 16.07 4.09
CA ALA A 150 -5.16 15.17 4.93
C ALA A 150 -5.06 13.70 4.45
N GLY A 151 -5.15 13.48 3.13
CA GLY A 151 -4.91 12.17 2.52
C GLY A 151 -3.50 11.63 2.80
N GLN A 152 -2.45 12.46 2.66
CA GLN A 152 -1.07 12.07 2.95
C GLN A 152 -0.85 11.76 4.44
N LEU A 153 -1.43 12.55 5.36
CA LEU A 153 -1.36 12.31 6.81
C LEU A 153 -2.03 10.97 7.19
N THR A 154 -3.16 10.65 6.56
CA THR A 154 -3.83 9.36 6.74
C THR A 154 -2.89 8.19 6.42
N VAL A 155 -2.13 8.27 5.33
CA VAL A 155 -1.14 7.25 4.99
C VAL A 155 -0.09 7.11 6.10
N VAL A 156 0.45 8.21 6.60
CA VAL A 156 1.46 8.20 7.69
C VAL A 156 0.91 7.53 8.95
N VAL A 157 -0.35 7.80 9.33
CA VAL A 157 -0.97 7.18 10.52
C VAL A 157 -0.99 5.65 10.42
N TYR A 158 -1.36 5.08 9.26
CA TYR A 158 -1.34 3.62 9.09
C TYR A 158 0.08 3.04 9.18
N PHE A 159 1.10 3.73 8.66
CA PHE A 159 2.50 3.32 8.85
C PHE A 159 2.93 3.39 10.32
N VAL A 160 2.52 4.42 11.06
CA VAL A 160 2.78 4.52 12.51
C VAL A 160 2.13 3.35 13.26
N LEU A 161 0.88 3.01 12.96
CA LEU A 161 0.21 1.84 13.54
C LEU A 161 0.99 0.55 13.26
N TYR A 162 1.46 0.37 12.03
CA TYR A 162 2.27 -0.80 11.66
C TYR A 162 3.58 -0.87 12.44
N LEU A 163 4.32 0.24 12.54
CA LEU A 163 5.58 0.34 13.28
C LEU A 163 5.40 0.09 14.79
N LEU A 164 4.22 0.37 15.35
CA LEU A 164 3.92 0.15 16.76
C LEU A 164 3.44 -1.28 17.03
N PHE A 165 2.51 -1.80 16.24
CA PHE A 165 1.82 -3.05 16.56
C PHE A 165 2.52 -4.32 16.07
N LEU A 166 3.32 -4.26 14.99
CA LEU A 166 4.10 -5.43 14.58
C LEU A 166 5.14 -5.84 15.65
N PRO A 167 5.94 -4.93 16.24
CA PRO A 167 6.80 -5.26 17.37
C PRO A 167 6.06 -5.85 18.57
N LEU A 168 4.84 -5.37 18.85
CA LEU A 168 4.03 -5.88 19.95
C LEU A 168 3.52 -7.30 19.69
N CYS A 169 3.20 -7.65 18.43
CA CYS A 169 2.87 -9.02 18.05
C CYS A 169 4.08 -9.95 18.26
N VAL A 170 5.26 -9.51 17.84
CA VAL A 170 6.50 -10.30 18.02
C VAL A 170 6.82 -10.45 19.51
N ALA A 171 6.73 -9.38 20.30
CA ALA A 171 6.96 -9.43 21.74
C ALA A 171 5.94 -10.30 22.51
N TYR A 172 4.73 -10.43 21.97
CA TYR A 172 3.73 -11.36 22.53
C TYR A 172 4.13 -12.83 22.31
N LEU A 173 4.79 -13.14 21.19
CA LEU A 173 5.12 -14.50 20.79
C LEU A 173 6.53 -14.95 21.18
N SER A 174 7.48 -14.03 21.43
CA SER A 174 8.88 -14.30 21.74
C SER A 174 9.20 -13.88 23.18
N ASP A 175 10.02 -14.67 23.87
CA ASP A 175 10.58 -14.35 25.20
C ASP A 175 11.95 -13.65 25.11
N SER A 176 12.43 -13.41 23.90
CA SER A 176 13.72 -12.78 23.67
C SER A 176 13.70 -11.30 24.09
N ASP A 177 14.75 -10.85 24.77
CA ASP A 177 15.00 -9.42 25.01
C ASP A 177 15.10 -8.60 23.71
N TRP A 178 15.33 -9.25 22.59
CA TRP A 178 15.44 -8.64 21.27
C TRP A 178 14.14 -8.64 20.48
N ALA A 179 13.04 -9.22 21.00
CA ALA A 179 11.78 -9.33 20.31
C ALA A 179 11.25 -7.99 19.80
N VAL A 180 11.16 -6.97 20.69
CA VAL A 180 10.70 -5.63 20.29
C VAL A 180 11.66 -4.93 19.32
N PRO A 181 13.00 -4.88 19.56
CA PRO A 181 13.93 -4.32 18.60
C PRO A 181 13.89 -4.98 17.23
N PHE A 182 13.87 -6.33 17.16
CA PHE A 182 13.74 -7.02 15.88
C PHE A 182 12.38 -6.82 15.22
N GLY A 183 11.29 -6.78 16.02
CA GLY A 183 9.96 -6.48 15.51
C GLY A 183 9.89 -5.10 14.85
N LEU A 184 10.45 -4.07 15.50
CA LEU A 184 10.51 -2.72 14.94
C LEU A 184 11.42 -2.68 13.69
N TYR A 185 12.54 -3.37 13.71
CA TYR A 185 13.42 -3.48 12.56
C TYR A 185 12.70 -4.14 11.37
N ALA A 186 11.99 -5.25 11.61
CA ALA A 186 11.21 -5.93 10.58
C ALA A 186 10.09 -5.04 10.01
N ALA A 187 9.42 -4.26 10.87
CA ALA A 187 8.44 -3.27 10.43
C ALA A 187 9.08 -2.18 9.55
N ALA A 188 10.28 -1.73 9.92
CA ALA A 188 11.05 -0.72 9.19
C ALA A 188 11.58 -1.21 7.83
N LEU A 189 11.76 -2.52 7.67
CA LEU A 189 12.10 -3.13 6.37
C LEU A 189 10.93 -3.09 5.38
N PHE A 190 9.74 -2.71 5.81
CA PHE A 190 8.54 -2.63 4.96
C PHE A 190 8.28 -3.91 4.17
N LEU A 191 8.40 -5.05 4.84
CA LEU A 191 8.37 -6.39 4.25
C LEU A 191 7.14 -6.79 3.45
N PRO A 192 5.94 -6.15 3.62
CA PRO A 192 4.81 -6.38 2.72
C PRO A 192 5.05 -5.89 1.28
N VAL A 193 6.24 -6.02 0.77
CA VAL A 193 6.73 -5.77 -0.60
C VAL A 193 6.37 -4.38 -1.12
N ASN A 194 7.30 -3.45 -0.94
CA ASN A 194 7.17 -2.07 -1.42
C ASN A 194 6.87 -1.99 -2.91
N ASN A 195 5.95 -1.09 -3.27
CA ASN A 195 5.56 -0.79 -4.65
C ASN A 195 5.04 -1.99 -5.46
N VAL A 196 4.68 -3.08 -4.76
CA VAL A 196 4.00 -4.25 -5.32
C VAL A 196 2.68 -4.49 -4.57
N SER A 197 2.73 -4.60 -3.24
CA SER A 197 1.57 -4.81 -2.37
C SER A 197 1.32 -3.64 -1.44
N VAL A 198 2.36 -2.92 -1.04
CA VAL A 198 2.30 -1.77 -0.14
C VAL A 198 2.86 -0.53 -0.85
N PHE A 199 2.08 0.53 -0.82
CA PHE A 199 2.37 1.80 -1.47
C PHE A 199 2.33 2.96 -0.48
N ARG A 200 3.16 3.99 -0.68
CA ARG A 200 3.21 5.21 0.16
C ARG A 200 2.14 6.23 -0.21
N MET A 201 0.96 5.78 -0.61
CA MET A 201 -0.12 6.62 -1.10
C MET A 201 -1.47 6.13 -0.58
N MET A 202 -2.53 6.91 -0.81
CA MET A 202 -3.90 6.48 -0.54
C MET A 202 -4.23 5.24 -1.37
N HIS A 203 -4.23 4.09 -0.71
CA HIS A 203 -4.50 2.79 -1.32
C HIS A 203 -5.09 1.85 -0.25
N PRO A 204 -6.42 1.76 -0.12
CA PRO A 204 -7.09 1.08 1.01
C PRO A 204 -6.61 -0.35 1.30
N THR A 205 -6.18 -1.10 0.26
CA THR A 205 -5.55 -2.42 0.47
C THR A 205 -4.26 -2.29 1.30
N THR A 206 -3.42 -1.30 1.01
CA THR A 206 -2.21 -1.02 1.78
C THR A 206 -2.57 -0.68 3.23
N GLN A 207 -3.51 0.26 3.43
CA GLN A 207 -3.94 0.68 4.77
C GLN A 207 -4.46 -0.52 5.58
N ALA A 208 -5.23 -1.41 4.96
CA ALA A 208 -5.71 -2.62 5.61
C ALA A 208 -4.57 -3.59 6.00
N ILE A 209 -3.59 -3.82 5.11
CA ILE A 209 -2.41 -4.65 5.43
C ILE A 209 -1.62 -4.06 6.60
N LEU A 210 -1.42 -2.73 6.62
CA LEU A 210 -0.72 -2.05 7.70
C LEU A 210 -1.50 -2.05 9.02
N PHE A 211 -2.82 -2.18 8.97
CA PHE A 211 -3.70 -2.27 10.14
C PHE A 211 -3.76 -3.68 10.74
N PHE A 212 -3.44 -4.73 9.98
CA PHE A 212 -3.52 -6.11 10.45
C PHE A 212 -2.72 -6.41 11.74
N PRO A 213 -1.48 -5.92 11.97
CA PRO A 213 -0.78 -6.17 13.21
C PRO A 213 -1.52 -5.67 14.45
N PHE A 214 -2.26 -4.56 14.34
CA PHE A 214 -3.15 -4.11 15.40
C PHE A 214 -4.28 -5.13 15.67
N VAL A 215 -4.96 -5.58 14.61
CA VAL A 215 -6.03 -6.59 14.72
C VAL A 215 -5.50 -7.88 15.33
N PHE A 216 -4.32 -8.36 14.90
CA PHE A 216 -3.70 -9.57 15.45
C PHE A 216 -3.31 -9.41 16.90
N PHE A 217 -2.70 -8.28 17.27
CA PHE A 217 -2.36 -8.02 18.68
C PHE A 217 -3.61 -8.06 19.57
N VAL A 218 -4.69 -7.42 19.15
CA VAL A 218 -5.96 -7.44 19.88
C VAL A 218 -6.56 -8.85 19.92
N THR A 219 -6.46 -9.60 18.81
CA THR A 219 -6.90 -11.00 18.76
C THR A 219 -6.12 -11.87 19.74
N PHE A 220 -4.80 -11.75 19.82
CA PHE A 220 -3.97 -12.50 20.77
C PHE A 220 -4.35 -12.18 22.22
N ARG A 221 -4.63 -10.91 22.51
CA ARG A 221 -5.09 -10.47 23.84
C ARG A 221 -6.49 -10.97 24.16
N TYR A 222 -7.38 -11.02 23.18
CA TYR A 222 -8.72 -11.57 23.31
C TYR A 222 -8.70 -13.07 23.62
N LEU A 223 -7.94 -13.86 22.85
CA LEU A 223 -7.86 -15.31 23.03
C LEU A 223 -7.34 -15.69 24.42
N ARG A 224 -6.39 -14.92 24.98
CA ARG A 224 -5.80 -15.15 26.29
C ARG A 224 -6.64 -14.64 27.46
N ALA A 225 -7.62 -13.76 27.23
CA ALA A 225 -8.40 -13.20 28.33
C ALA A 225 -9.18 -14.31 29.02
N PRO A 226 -9.20 -14.39 30.41
CA PRO A 226 -9.92 -15.43 31.11
C PRO A 226 -11.36 -15.54 30.60
N SER A 227 -11.83 -16.75 30.34
CA SER A 227 -13.26 -16.98 30.11
C SER A 227 -13.97 -16.68 31.42
N ASP A 228 -14.89 -15.70 31.42
CA ASP A 228 -15.70 -15.38 32.59
C ASP A 228 -16.55 -16.59 32.99
N THR A 229 -15.95 -17.51 33.77
CA THR A 229 -16.64 -18.67 34.37
C THR A 229 -17.45 -18.28 35.62
N GLY A 230 -17.46 -16.99 35.98
CA GLY A 230 -18.14 -16.42 37.14
C GLY A 230 -19.33 -15.54 36.79
N GLY A 231 -20.52 -16.12 36.67
CA GLY A 231 -21.80 -15.51 37.02
C GLY A 231 -22.42 -14.38 36.21
N HIS A 232 -21.67 -13.61 35.43
CA HIS A 232 -22.22 -12.53 34.58
C HIS A 232 -21.91 -12.79 33.11
N ARG A 233 -22.83 -13.45 32.42
CA ARG A 233 -22.72 -13.88 31.00
C ARG A 233 -22.56 -12.75 29.97
N PHE A 234 -22.59 -11.48 30.34
CA PHE A 234 -22.66 -10.34 29.41
C PHE A 234 -21.76 -9.13 29.73
N SER A 235 -20.69 -9.28 30.54
CA SER A 235 -19.70 -8.18 30.66
C SER A 235 -18.60 -8.36 29.59
N PRO A 236 -18.64 -7.62 28.47
CA PRO A 236 -17.60 -7.73 27.46
C PRO A 236 -16.28 -7.22 28.05
N SER A 237 -15.23 -8.05 28.02
CA SER A 237 -13.91 -7.57 28.41
C SER A 237 -13.47 -6.44 27.46
N PRO A 238 -12.63 -5.50 27.91
CA PRO A 238 -12.12 -4.44 27.03
C PRO A 238 -11.52 -4.97 25.71
N TRP A 239 -10.87 -6.14 25.77
CA TRP A 239 -10.30 -6.81 24.60
C TRP A 239 -11.37 -7.34 23.64
N THR A 240 -12.51 -7.78 24.16
CA THR A 240 -13.66 -8.19 23.34
C THR A 240 -14.20 -7.00 22.56
N THR A 241 -14.53 -5.90 23.24
CA THR A 241 -15.05 -4.70 22.60
C THR A 241 -14.08 -4.17 21.56
N LEU A 242 -12.79 -4.07 21.91
CA LEU A 242 -11.76 -3.58 21.00
C LEU A 242 -11.60 -4.48 19.77
N LEU A 243 -11.73 -5.82 19.92
CA LEU A 243 -11.65 -6.75 18.80
C LEU A 243 -12.81 -6.53 17.82
N TYR A 244 -14.04 -6.42 18.31
CA TYR A 244 -15.20 -6.21 17.43
C TYR A 244 -15.12 -4.88 16.70
N VAL A 245 -14.66 -3.80 17.37
CA VAL A 245 -14.42 -2.51 16.72
C VAL A 245 -13.31 -2.62 15.67
N ALA A 246 -12.19 -3.29 15.98
CA ALA A 246 -11.08 -3.45 15.04
C ALA A 246 -11.47 -4.28 13.81
N VAL A 247 -12.26 -5.33 14.01
CA VAL A 247 -12.77 -6.20 12.94
C VAL A 247 -13.75 -5.44 12.02
N ALA A 248 -14.67 -4.66 12.59
CA ALA A 248 -15.57 -3.80 11.82
C ALA A 248 -14.78 -2.72 11.06
N SER A 249 -13.79 -2.09 11.72
CA SER A 249 -12.92 -1.10 11.08
C SER A 249 -12.18 -1.69 9.87
N LEU A 250 -11.67 -2.92 9.97
CA LEU A 250 -10.98 -3.57 8.86
C LEU A 250 -11.90 -3.77 7.64
N LEU A 251 -13.18 -4.12 7.86
CA LEU A 251 -14.15 -4.23 6.77
C LEU A 251 -14.34 -2.89 6.06
N PHE A 252 -14.49 -1.81 6.81
CA PHE A 252 -14.66 -0.47 6.26
C PHE A 252 -13.37 0.12 5.67
N ILE A 253 -12.19 -0.41 6.03
CA ILE A 253 -10.93 -0.08 5.35
C ILE A 253 -10.85 -0.81 4.02
N HIS A 254 -11.06 -2.16 4.00
CA HIS A 254 -11.00 -2.94 2.76
C HIS A 254 -11.67 -4.31 2.88
N PRO A 255 -12.78 -4.58 2.15
CA PRO A 255 -13.56 -5.81 2.28
C PRO A 255 -12.78 -7.09 1.96
N GLN A 256 -11.92 -7.10 0.94
CA GLN A 256 -11.09 -8.27 0.61
C GLN A 256 -10.18 -8.65 1.79
N GLN A 257 -9.63 -7.68 2.49
CA GLN A 257 -8.77 -7.93 3.64
C GLN A 257 -9.60 -8.40 4.85
N ALA A 258 -10.83 -7.92 5.01
CA ALA A 258 -11.76 -8.46 6.00
C ALA A 258 -12.16 -9.92 5.68
N ALA A 259 -12.35 -10.27 4.41
CA ALA A 259 -12.56 -11.67 3.99
C ALA A 259 -11.35 -12.55 4.34
N ASN A 260 -10.11 -12.06 4.14
CA ASN A 260 -8.90 -12.76 4.57
C ASN A 260 -8.85 -12.95 6.11
N LEU A 261 -9.26 -11.96 6.88
CA LEU A 261 -9.39 -12.09 8.35
C LEU A 261 -10.45 -13.13 8.73
N LEU A 262 -11.55 -13.19 7.99
CA LEU A 262 -12.56 -14.22 8.20
C LEU A 262 -11.99 -15.64 7.99
N VAL A 263 -11.16 -15.84 6.96
CA VAL A 263 -10.43 -17.09 6.75
C VAL A 263 -9.54 -17.43 7.96
N VAL A 264 -8.83 -16.44 8.51
CA VAL A 264 -8.01 -16.63 9.73
C VAL A 264 -8.89 -17.06 10.90
N PHE A 265 -10.00 -16.38 11.19
CA PHE A 265 -10.88 -16.72 12.31
C PHE A 265 -11.56 -18.08 12.13
N VAL A 266 -11.99 -18.43 10.92
CA VAL A 266 -12.53 -19.76 10.62
C VAL A 266 -11.46 -20.83 10.85
N THR A 267 -10.23 -20.60 10.39
CA THR A 267 -9.11 -21.53 10.61
C THR A 267 -8.83 -21.74 12.10
N ILE A 268 -8.78 -20.66 12.89
CA ILE A 268 -8.62 -20.75 14.34
C ILE A 268 -9.78 -21.52 14.97
N SER A 269 -11.02 -21.24 14.58
CA SER A 269 -12.22 -21.89 15.11
C SER A 269 -12.22 -23.39 14.81
N VAL A 270 -11.83 -23.79 13.59
CA VAL A 270 -11.72 -25.19 13.20
C VAL A 270 -10.63 -25.89 14.03
N LEU A 271 -9.47 -25.25 14.22
CA LEU A 271 -8.42 -25.81 15.08
C LEU A 271 -8.90 -25.96 16.52
N GLN A 272 -9.57 -24.94 17.08
CA GLN A 272 -10.14 -25.02 18.42
C GLN A 272 -11.16 -26.17 18.55
N LEU A 273 -12.01 -26.39 17.54
CA LEU A 273 -12.96 -27.50 17.52
C LEU A 273 -12.25 -28.86 17.50
N ILE A 274 -11.24 -29.02 16.62
CA ILE A 274 -10.46 -30.26 16.48
C ILE A 274 -9.75 -30.59 17.80
N TYR A 275 -9.02 -29.62 18.39
CA TYR A 275 -8.24 -29.87 19.60
C TYR A 275 -9.11 -30.14 20.82
N ARG A 276 -10.25 -29.46 20.96
CA ARG A 276 -11.22 -29.74 22.05
C ARG A 276 -11.92 -31.06 21.87
N GLY A 277 -12.14 -31.54 20.65
CA GLY A 277 -12.76 -32.83 20.37
C GLY A 277 -11.81 -34.02 20.48
N ALA A 278 -10.50 -33.80 20.17
CA ALA A 278 -9.51 -34.89 20.16
C ALA A 278 -8.86 -35.15 21.54
N GLY A 279 -9.06 -34.27 22.53
CA GLY A 279 -8.43 -34.35 23.85
C GLY A 279 -6.90 -34.40 23.76
N ASP A 280 -6.26 -35.10 24.68
CA ASP A 280 -4.81 -35.20 24.83
C ASP A 280 -4.09 -35.88 23.64
N TRP A 281 -4.83 -36.51 22.72
CA TRP A 281 -4.27 -37.27 21.61
C TRP A 281 -3.43 -36.40 20.63
N LEU A 282 -3.80 -35.12 20.48
CA LEU A 282 -3.07 -34.16 19.61
C LEU A 282 -1.98 -33.37 20.35
N GLY A 283 -1.74 -33.64 21.63
CA GLY A 283 -0.80 -32.92 22.48
C GLY A 283 -1.40 -31.65 23.10
N ASP A 284 -0.79 -31.25 24.22
CA ASP A 284 -1.21 -30.02 24.95
C ASP A 284 -0.62 -28.78 24.29
N TYR A 285 -1.51 -27.99 23.67
CA TYR A 285 -1.21 -26.67 23.10
C TYR A 285 -1.94 -25.54 23.85
N GLY A 286 -2.67 -25.83 24.94
CA GLY A 286 -3.47 -24.84 25.69
C GLY A 286 -4.65 -24.26 24.90
N ILE A 287 -5.00 -24.86 23.77
CA ILE A 287 -6.08 -24.38 22.87
C ILE A 287 -7.46 -24.50 23.54
N ASP A 288 -7.64 -25.47 24.43
CA ASP A 288 -8.84 -25.74 25.19
C ASP A 288 -9.18 -24.65 26.23
N THR A 289 -8.17 -23.97 26.75
CA THR A 289 -8.31 -22.91 27.76
C THR A 289 -8.53 -21.51 27.18
N GLU A 290 -8.33 -21.33 25.87
CA GLU A 290 -8.47 -20.05 25.22
C GLU A 290 -9.93 -19.68 24.90
N ARG A 291 -10.22 -18.39 24.76
CA ARG A 291 -11.51 -17.93 24.25
C ARG A 291 -11.73 -18.39 22.82
N LEU A 292 -12.99 -18.66 22.50
CA LEU A 292 -13.40 -19.12 21.18
C LEU A 292 -13.27 -18.03 20.12
N ALA A 293 -12.75 -18.39 18.95
CA ALA A 293 -12.63 -17.48 17.80
C ALA A 293 -13.88 -17.46 16.91
N TYR A 294 -14.84 -18.40 17.07
CA TYR A 294 -16.04 -18.41 16.24
C TYR A 294 -16.95 -17.18 16.47
N PRO A 295 -17.11 -16.58 17.68
CA PRO A 295 -17.98 -15.41 17.82
C PRO A 295 -17.52 -14.20 16.99
N PRO A 296 -16.24 -13.76 17.00
CA PRO A 296 -15.79 -12.73 16.09
C PRO A 296 -15.84 -13.15 14.62
N ALA A 297 -15.68 -14.44 14.28
CA ALA A 297 -15.86 -14.94 12.91
C ALA A 297 -17.32 -14.76 12.44
N VAL A 298 -18.29 -15.16 13.26
CA VAL A 298 -19.73 -14.99 12.95
C VAL A 298 -20.08 -13.51 12.84
N PHE A 299 -19.60 -12.67 13.77
CA PHE A 299 -19.82 -11.22 13.71
C PHE A 299 -19.33 -10.64 12.38
N LEU A 300 -18.08 -10.96 12.00
CA LEU A 300 -17.51 -10.47 10.73
C LEU A 300 -18.28 -11.01 9.53
N ALA A 301 -18.67 -12.29 9.53
CA ALA A 301 -19.45 -12.89 8.44
C ALA A 301 -20.81 -12.21 8.27
N VAL A 302 -21.52 -11.95 9.37
CA VAL A 302 -22.81 -11.25 9.36
C VAL A 302 -22.63 -9.82 8.88
N LEU A 303 -21.66 -9.08 9.44
CA LEU A 303 -21.41 -7.70 9.05
C LEU A 303 -21.01 -7.61 7.57
N PHE A 304 -20.17 -8.52 7.10
CA PHE A 304 -19.76 -8.63 5.69
C PHE A 304 -20.97 -8.92 4.78
N GLY A 305 -21.82 -9.90 5.16
CA GLY A 305 -23.01 -10.27 4.40
C GLY A 305 -24.08 -9.17 4.36
N LEU A 306 -24.15 -8.33 5.39
CA LEU A 306 -25.08 -7.19 5.42
C LEU A 306 -24.52 -5.98 4.66
N TRP A 307 -23.21 -5.74 4.71
CA TRP A 307 -22.58 -4.54 4.15
C TRP A 307 -22.26 -4.66 2.66
N VAL A 308 -21.54 -5.70 2.27
CA VAL A 308 -20.99 -5.82 0.91
C VAL A 308 -22.04 -5.86 -0.21
N PRO A 309 -23.17 -6.60 -0.06
CA PRO A 309 -24.18 -6.68 -1.11
C PRO A 309 -24.92 -5.35 -1.40
N GLN A 310 -24.91 -4.41 -0.44
CA GLN A 310 -25.55 -3.10 -0.64
C GLN A 310 -24.80 -2.24 -1.66
N HIS A 311 -23.56 -2.61 -2.00
CA HIS A 311 -22.71 -1.85 -2.91
C HIS A 311 -22.53 -2.62 -4.22
N GLY A 312 -23.26 -2.26 -5.27
CA GLY A 312 -23.29 -2.95 -6.57
C GLY A 312 -21.91 -3.20 -7.23
N ARG A 313 -20.89 -2.40 -6.89
CA ARG A 313 -19.50 -2.62 -7.32
C ARG A 313 -18.84 -3.85 -6.72
N ALA A 314 -19.39 -4.43 -5.65
CA ALA A 314 -18.83 -5.62 -5.00
C ALA A 314 -19.22 -6.93 -5.70
N THR A 315 -20.34 -6.96 -6.41
CA THR A 315 -20.85 -8.16 -7.07
C THR A 315 -20.07 -8.49 -8.34
N GLY A 316 -19.62 -7.49 -9.11
CA GLY A 316 -18.83 -7.67 -10.33
C GLY A 316 -17.47 -8.36 -10.10
N PRO A 317 -16.59 -7.86 -9.21
CA PRO A 317 -15.31 -8.50 -8.90
C PRO A 317 -15.46 -9.93 -8.35
N GLY A 318 -16.50 -10.19 -7.55
CA GLY A 318 -16.78 -11.52 -7.01
C GLY A 318 -17.14 -12.54 -8.10
N SER A 319 -18.00 -12.17 -9.04
CA SER A 319 -18.36 -13.03 -10.18
C SER A 319 -17.18 -13.30 -11.10
N ILE A 320 -16.34 -12.30 -11.36
CA ILE A 320 -15.11 -12.45 -12.16
C ILE A 320 -14.15 -13.44 -11.49
N ILE A 321 -13.96 -13.36 -10.18
CA ILE A 321 -13.11 -14.31 -9.45
C ILE A 321 -13.64 -15.74 -9.59
N ILE A 322 -14.94 -15.94 -9.39
CA ILE A 322 -15.58 -17.26 -9.49
C ILE A 322 -15.44 -17.79 -10.93
N GLU A 323 -15.74 -16.97 -11.93
CA GLU A 323 -15.60 -17.34 -13.34
C GLU A 323 -14.16 -17.74 -13.69
N ARG A 324 -13.15 -16.98 -13.28
CA ARG A 324 -11.74 -17.29 -13.52
C ARG A 324 -11.27 -18.55 -12.82
N VAL A 325 -11.74 -18.79 -11.59
CA VAL A 325 -11.47 -20.05 -10.89
C VAL A 325 -12.08 -21.23 -11.62
N ILE A 326 -13.31 -21.10 -12.13
CA ILE A 326 -13.95 -22.13 -12.96
C ILE A 326 -13.15 -22.36 -14.25
N GLN A 327 -12.75 -21.31 -14.95
CA GLN A 327 -11.92 -21.39 -16.16
C GLN A 327 -10.58 -22.09 -15.88
N PHE A 328 -9.96 -21.82 -14.72
CA PHE A 328 -8.74 -22.51 -14.30
C PHE A 328 -8.98 -24.01 -14.07
N VAL A 329 -10.03 -24.37 -13.33
CA VAL A 329 -10.38 -25.77 -13.04
C VAL A 329 -10.76 -26.53 -14.32
N THR A 330 -11.41 -25.86 -15.28
CA THR A 330 -11.80 -26.44 -16.58
C THR A 330 -10.68 -26.42 -17.62
N GLY A 331 -9.50 -25.87 -17.30
CA GLY A 331 -8.36 -25.81 -18.20
C GLY A 331 -8.48 -24.82 -19.36
N THR A 332 -9.40 -23.85 -19.26
CA THR A 332 -9.65 -22.82 -20.30
C THR A 332 -8.96 -21.48 -20.00
N SER A 333 -8.14 -21.38 -18.93
CA SER A 333 -7.43 -20.16 -18.56
C SER A 333 -6.14 -19.96 -19.37
N GLU A 334 -5.81 -18.69 -19.67
CA GLU A 334 -4.48 -18.33 -20.17
C GLU A 334 -3.40 -18.64 -19.14
N SER A 335 -2.21 -19.05 -19.59
CA SER A 335 -1.09 -19.38 -18.72
C SER A 335 -0.59 -18.12 -17.97
N PRO A 336 -0.46 -18.14 -16.64
CA PRO A 336 0.13 -17.04 -15.88
C PRO A 336 1.61 -16.78 -16.26
N ILE A 337 2.27 -17.79 -16.83
CA ILE A 337 3.67 -17.74 -17.28
C ILE A 337 3.83 -16.80 -18.47
N ASP A 338 2.86 -16.75 -19.38
CA ASP A 338 2.95 -15.92 -20.59
C ASP A 338 2.94 -14.42 -20.25
N GLY A 339 2.08 -14.00 -19.32
CA GLY A 339 2.08 -12.63 -18.82
C GLY A 339 3.37 -12.23 -18.09
N ALA A 340 3.96 -13.14 -17.31
CA ALA A 340 5.23 -12.92 -16.64
C ALA A 340 6.39 -12.83 -17.65
N THR A 341 6.39 -13.69 -18.66
CA THR A 341 7.41 -13.70 -19.74
C THR A 341 7.37 -12.41 -20.55
N GLN A 342 6.18 -11.92 -20.91
CA GLN A 342 6.02 -10.66 -21.65
C GLN A 342 6.52 -9.46 -20.83
N ARG A 343 6.21 -9.41 -19.53
CA ARG A 343 6.73 -8.35 -18.65
C ARG A 343 8.25 -8.42 -18.50
N GLY A 344 8.81 -9.62 -18.41
CA GLY A 344 10.24 -9.85 -18.38
C GLY A 344 10.95 -9.34 -19.63
N ARG A 345 10.41 -9.60 -20.84
CA ARG A 345 10.92 -9.08 -22.10
C ARG A 345 10.91 -7.55 -22.12
N SER A 346 9.80 -6.93 -21.75
CA SER A 346 9.70 -5.46 -21.67
C SER A 346 10.71 -4.85 -20.69
N LEU A 347 11.01 -5.55 -19.57
CA LEU A 347 12.02 -5.11 -18.62
C LEU A 347 13.44 -5.21 -19.21
N THR A 348 13.73 -6.26 -19.97
CA THR A 348 15.03 -6.45 -20.64
C THR A 348 15.25 -5.38 -21.70
N ASP A 349 14.20 -5.00 -22.45
CA ASP A 349 14.27 -3.98 -23.50
C ASP A 349 14.66 -2.59 -22.95
N ILE A 350 14.33 -2.31 -21.68
CA ILE A 350 14.73 -1.07 -20.99
C ILE A 350 16.06 -1.22 -20.23
N GLY A 351 16.71 -2.39 -20.31
CA GLY A 351 18.02 -2.68 -19.73
C GLY A 351 18.00 -3.14 -18.28
N GLY A 352 16.86 -3.68 -17.82
CA GLY A 352 16.71 -4.35 -16.51
C GLY A 352 16.72 -5.86 -16.65
N SER A 353 16.71 -6.57 -15.51
CA SER A 353 16.47 -8.01 -15.47
C SER A 353 15.47 -8.38 -14.37
N ILE A 354 14.81 -9.54 -14.52
CA ILE A 354 13.87 -10.05 -13.51
C ILE A 354 14.62 -10.37 -12.22
N GLU A 355 15.85 -10.93 -12.32
CA GLU A 355 16.69 -11.28 -11.18
C GLU A 355 17.08 -10.04 -10.38
N GLU A 356 17.48 -8.97 -11.06
CA GLU A 356 17.80 -7.69 -10.44
C GLU A 356 16.59 -7.13 -9.70
N LEU A 357 15.43 -7.10 -10.36
CA LEU A 357 14.19 -6.59 -9.76
C LEU A 357 13.74 -7.46 -8.58
N PHE A 358 13.93 -8.79 -8.68
CA PHE A 358 13.67 -9.70 -7.58
C PHE A 358 14.55 -9.39 -6.36
N VAL A 359 15.85 -9.20 -6.55
CA VAL A 359 16.77 -8.84 -5.45
C VAL A 359 16.34 -7.51 -4.81
N LYS A 360 16.00 -6.51 -5.61
CA LYS A 360 15.60 -5.17 -5.13
C LYS A 360 14.29 -5.18 -4.33
N LEU A 361 13.31 -6.00 -4.70
CA LEU A 361 11.95 -5.95 -4.14
C LEU A 361 11.60 -7.14 -3.24
N PHE A 362 12.10 -8.34 -3.54
CA PHE A 362 11.62 -9.57 -2.92
C PHE A 362 12.63 -10.30 -2.04
N LEU A 363 13.95 -10.09 -2.23
CA LEU A 363 14.98 -10.86 -1.51
C LEU A 363 14.80 -10.76 0.01
N VAL A 364 14.61 -9.55 0.54
CA VAL A 364 14.47 -9.37 2.00
C VAL A 364 13.21 -10.05 2.50
N THR A 365 12.10 -9.91 1.79
CA THR A 365 10.84 -10.58 2.11
C THR A 365 11.00 -12.10 2.07
N LEU A 366 11.69 -12.65 1.06
CA LEU A 366 11.96 -14.09 0.95
C LEU A 366 12.73 -14.64 2.17
N LEU A 367 13.72 -13.90 2.68
CA LEU A 367 14.45 -14.31 3.88
C LEU A 367 13.53 -14.45 5.10
N PHE A 368 12.53 -13.58 5.24
CA PHE A 368 11.52 -13.69 6.30
C PHE A 368 10.52 -14.82 6.04
N PHE A 369 10.16 -15.11 4.79
CA PHE A 369 9.37 -16.32 4.46
C PHE A 369 10.13 -17.60 4.84
N ILE A 370 11.43 -17.67 4.54
CA ILE A 370 12.28 -18.81 4.92
C ILE A 370 12.35 -18.93 6.44
N ALA A 371 12.57 -17.83 7.17
CA ALA A 371 12.62 -17.85 8.62
C ALA A 371 11.26 -18.27 9.24
N ALA A 372 10.14 -17.77 8.70
CA ALA A 372 8.80 -18.17 9.11
C ALA A 372 8.55 -19.65 8.85
N GLY A 373 8.89 -20.15 7.66
CA GLY A 373 8.79 -21.57 7.32
C GLY A 373 9.62 -22.45 8.24
N LEU A 374 10.83 -22.02 8.59
CA LEU A 374 11.68 -22.74 9.55
C LEU A 374 11.06 -22.77 10.94
N LEU A 375 10.51 -21.65 11.44
CA LEU A 375 9.76 -21.63 12.71
C LEU A 375 8.61 -22.63 12.69
N MET A 376 7.81 -22.62 11.62
CA MET A 376 6.67 -23.52 11.45
C MET A 376 7.13 -24.98 11.49
N LEU A 377 8.15 -25.34 10.72
CA LEU A 377 8.69 -26.71 10.67
C LEU A 377 9.22 -27.17 12.03
N LEU A 378 9.99 -26.34 12.73
CA LEU A 378 10.53 -26.65 14.04
C LEU A 378 9.42 -26.76 15.11
N SER A 379 8.40 -25.91 15.02
CA SER A 379 7.25 -25.97 15.92
C SER A 379 6.43 -27.26 15.72
N TYR A 380 6.17 -27.66 14.47
CA TYR A 380 5.48 -28.94 14.18
C TYR A 380 6.33 -30.16 14.53
N ALA A 381 7.67 -30.08 14.40
CA ALA A 381 8.57 -31.14 14.80
C ALA A 381 8.76 -31.25 16.33
N GLY A 382 8.09 -30.41 17.14
CA GLY A 382 8.24 -30.38 18.59
C GLY A 382 9.66 -29.99 19.08
N ARG A 383 10.45 -29.34 18.21
CA ARG A 383 11.85 -28.97 18.51
C ARG A 383 12.00 -27.57 19.12
N VAL A 384 10.92 -26.83 19.25
CA VAL A 384 10.90 -25.52 19.93
C VAL A 384 10.22 -25.70 21.27
N ASP A 385 11.00 -25.54 22.35
CA ASP A 385 10.48 -25.63 23.71
C ASP A 385 9.92 -24.25 24.15
N TRP A 386 8.64 -24.05 23.90
CA TRP A 386 7.92 -22.89 24.37
C TRP A 386 7.48 -23.12 25.83
N LYS A 387 7.99 -22.31 26.74
CA LYS A 387 7.58 -22.39 28.15
C LYS A 387 6.12 -21.98 28.37
N ASP A 388 5.60 -21.09 27.52
CA ASP A 388 4.20 -20.62 27.56
C ASP A 388 3.36 -21.36 26.51
N VAL A 389 2.43 -22.17 26.99
CA VAL A 389 1.52 -22.98 26.17
C VAL A 389 0.65 -22.11 25.23
N ASN A 390 0.22 -20.91 25.71
CA ASN A 390 -0.60 -20.00 24.89
C ASN A 390 0.16 -19.47 23.67
N LYS A 391 1.49 -19.28 23.77
CA LYS A 391 2.32 -18.90 22.62
C LYS A 391 2.36 -19.98 21.56
N ARG A 392 2.43 -21.25 21.98
CA ARG A 392 2.32 -22.41 21.07
C ARG A 392 1.02 -22.40 20.29
N ALA A 393 -0.11 -22.14 20.95
CA ALA A 393 -1.42 -22.07 20.32
C ALA A 393 -1.44 -20.97 19.24
N VAL A 394 -1.05 -19.75 19.57
CA VAL A 394 -1.09 -18.62 18.63
C VAL A 394 -0.15 -18.84 17.43
N ILE A 395 1.05 -19.36 17.65
CA ILE A 395 1.96 -19.70 16.55
C ILE A 395 1.35 -20.77 15.64
N LYS A 396 0.68 -21.77 16.21
CA LYS A 396 -0.03 -22.79 15.44
C LYS A 396 -1.18 -22.18 14.63
N TYR A 397 -1.97 -21.31 15.25
CA TYR A 397 -3.04 -20.59 14.56
C TYR A 397 -2.51 -19.77 13.37
N LEU A 398 -1.46 -18.97 13.58
CA LEU A 398 -0.85 -18.19 12.51
C LEU A 398 -0.27 -19.09 11.42
N SER A 399 0.37 -20.21 11.79
CA SER A 399 0.97 -21.15 10.84
C SER A 399 -0.09 -21.79 9.93
N VAL A 400 -1.19 -22.31 10.50
CA VAL A 400 -2.26 -22.92 9.68
C VAL A 400 -3.02 -21.87 8.89
N SER A 401 -3.27 -20.69 9.46
CA SER A 401 -3.87 -19.58 8.73
C SER A 401 -2.98 -19.12 7.57
N PHE A 402 -1.66 -19.10 7.75
CA PHE A 402 -0.71 -18.80 6.68
C PHE A 402 -0.83 -19.80 5.52
N LEU A 403 -0.96 -21.10 5.80
CA LEU A 403 -1.17 -22.11 4.77
C LEU A 403 -2.51 -21.95 4.06
N ALA A 404 -3.58 -21.64 4.79
CA ALA A 404 -4.90 -21.38 4.20
C ALA A 404 -4.88 -20.14 3.29
N LEU A 405 -4.24 -19.05 3.72
CA LEU A 405 -4.06 -17.85 2.91
C LEU A 405 -3.13 -18.09 1.71
N THR A 406 -2.13 -18.96 1.85
CA THR A 406 -1.24 -19.37 0.74
C THR A 406 -2.03 -20.14 -0.32
N ALA A 407 -2.97 -21.01 0.07
CA ALA A 407 -3.85 -21.69 -0.88
C ALA A 407 -4.69 -20.68 -1.68
N ILE A 408 -5.23 -19.66 -1.04
CA ILE A 408 -5.97 -18.57 -1.73
C ILE A 408 -5.04 -17.79 -2.67
N PHE A 409 -3.81 -17.48 -2.22
CA PHE A 409 -2.81 -16.84 -3.09
C PHE A 409 -2.52 -17.68 -4.34
N LEU A 410 -2.35 -19.00 -4.19
CA LEU A 410 -2.10 -19.90 -5.32
C LEU A 410 -3.29 -19.93 -6.28
N VAL A 411 -4.51 -19.95 -5.78
CA VAL A 411 -5.71 -19.85 -6.61
C VAL A 411 -5.71 -18.56 -7.43
N TYR A 412 -5.46 -17.40 -6.81
CA TYR A 412 -5.40 -16.12 -7.52
C TYR A 412 -4.25 -16.04 -8.51
N PHE A 413 -3.09 -16.61 -8.17
CA PHE A 413 -1.91 -16.60 -9.02
C PHE A 413 -2.10 -17.51 -10.26
N LEU A 414 -2.57 -18.73 -10.03
CA LEU A 414 -2.74 -19.72 -11.10
C LEU A 414 -3.94 -19.44 -12.02
N SER A 415 -5.02 -18.85 -11.48
CA SER A 415 -6.21 -18.50 -12.28
C SER A 415 -6.06 -17.19 -13.06
N SER A 416 -4.89 -16.52 -12.96
CA SER A 416 -4.64 -15.23 -13.64
C SER A 416 -5.69 -14.15 -13.34
N VAL A 417 -6.33 -14.22 -12.15
CA VAL A 417 -7.32 -13.23 -11.71
C VAL A 417 -6.64 -11.89 -11.46
N THR A 418 -6.54 -11.09 -12.49
CA THR A 418 -6.04 -9.71 -12.45
C THR A 418 -4.82 -9.50 -11.53
N THR A 419 -4.80 -8.46 -10.68
CA THR A 419 -3.71 -8.14 -9.75
C THR A 419 -3.97 -8.63 -8.31
N GLN A 420 -4.95 -9.50 -8.07
CA GLN A 420 -5.37 -9.91 -6.73
C GLN A 420 -4.27 -10.67 -5.96
N HIS A 421 -3.46 -11.46 -6.67
CA HIS A 421 -2.31 -12.16 -6.08
C HIS A 421 -1.27 -11.21 -5.46
N TYR A 422 -1.09 -9.99 -6.00
CA TYR A 422 -0.21 -8.99 -5.38
C TYR A 422 -0.74 -8.48 -4.04
N ARG A 423 -2.06 -8.34 -3.91
CA ARG A 423 -2.69 -7.95 -2.64
C ARG A 423 -2.57 -9.05 -1.59
N GLN A 424 -2.66 -10.31 -2.02
CA GLN A 424 -2.56 -11.47 -1.14
C GLN A 424 -1.13 -11.71 -0.65
N ILE A 425 -0.11 -11.54 -1.52
CA ILE A 425 1.29 -11.70 -1.12
C ILE A 425 1.71 -10.67 -0.06
N GLY A 426 1.14 -9.45 -0.09
CA GLY A 426 1.39 -8.44 0.93
C GLY A 426 0.92 -8.87 2.33
N LEU A 427 -0.27 -9.48 2.42
CA LEU A 427 -0.77 -10.02 3.68
C LEU A 427 0.09 -11.21 4.16
N LEU A 428 0.44 -12.13 3.26
CA LEU A 428 1.32 -13.25 3.59
C LEU A 428 2.69 -12.76 4.09
N ALA A 429 3.26 -11.75 3.43
CA ALA A 429 4.53 -11.16 3.85
C ALA A 429 4.44 -10.50 5.24
N MET A 430 3.31 -9.89 5.58
CA MET A 430 3.08 -9.34 6.91
C MET A 430 3.04 -10.46 7.97
N VAL A 431 2.33 -11.57 7.73
CA VAL A 431 2.32 -12.73 8.65
C VAL A 431 3.71 -13.35 8.74
N ALA A 432 4.41 -13.53 7.61
CA ALA A 432 5.78 -14.02 7.58
C ALA A 432 6.75 -13.09 8.32
N SER A 433 6.50 -11.77 8.31
CA SER A 433 7.30 -10.80 9.09
C SER A 433 7.18 -11.06 10.59
N ILE A 434 5.98 -11.37 11.10
CA ILE A 434 5.79 -11.70 12.52
C ILE A 434 6.50 -13.02 12.85
N LEU A 435 6.16 -14.11 12.15
CA LEU A 435 6.73 -15.45 12.44
C LEU A 435 8.24 -15.50 12.20
N GLY A 436 8.72 -14.92 11.10
CA GLY A 436 10.13 -14.86 10.77
C GLY A 436 10.93 -14.05 11.78
N THR A 437 10.35 -12.96 12.30
CA THR A 437 11.01 -12.16 13.35
C THR A 437 11.07 -12.91 14.68
N VAL A 438 10.05 -13.68 15.04
CA VAL A 438 10.09 -14.58 16.21
C VAL A 438 11.25 -15.56 16.04
N MET A 439 11.36 -16.22 14.89
CA MET A 439 12.47 -17.15 14.60
C MET A 439 13.84 -16.48 14.70
N LEU A 440 13.98 -15.27 14.15
CA LEU A 440 15.27 -14.54 14.18
C LEU A 440 15.60 -14.08 15.59
N SER A 441 14.65 -13.55 16.36
CA SER A 441 14.91 -13.05 17.72
C SER A 441 15.28 -14.16 18.69
N ASP A 442 14.57 -15.30 18.64
CA ASP A 442 14.80 -16.44 19.52
C ASP A 442 16.05 -17.22 19.08
N GLY A 443 16.21 -17.42 17.76
CA GLY A 443 17.37 -18.10 17.19
C GLY A 443 18.68 -17.36 17.45
N LEU A 444 18.73 -16.05 17.25
CA LEU A 444 19.92 -15.25 17.54
C LEU A 444 20.19 -15.16 19.05
N THR A 445 19.14 -15.22 19.88
CA THR A 445 19.29 -15.30 21.35
C THR A 445 19.96 -16.62 21.73
N ALA A 446 19.47 -17.74 21.23
CA ALA A 446 20.05 -19.07 21.47
C ALA A 446 21.50 -19.16 20.95
N LEU A 447 21.79 -18.55 19.80
CA LEU A 447 23.16 -18.46 19.28
C LEU A 447 24.07 -17.60 20.17
N ALA A 448 23.57 -16.47 20.69
CA ALA A 448 24.32 -15.60 21.58
C ALA A 448 24.62 -16.23 22.95
N ASP A 449 23.75 -17.14 23.40
CA ASP A 449 23.95 -17.92 24.63
C ASP A 449 24.98 -19.06 24.42
N ARG A 450 25.08 -19.60 23.18
CA ARG A 450 26.04 -20.67 22.82
C ARG A 450 27.40 -20.12 22.38
N PHE A 451 27.41 -19.00 21.68
CA PHE A 451 28.61 -18.33 21.20
C PHE A 451 28.75 -16.95 21.91
N SER A 452 29.82 -16.22 21.63
CA SER A 452 29.90 -14.86 22.18
C SER A 452 28.89 -13.94 21.46
N ILE A 453 28.25 -13.04 22.22
CA ILE A 453 27.35 -12.01 21.67
C ILE A 453 28.06 -11.16 20.60
N ARG A 454 29.38 -10.92 20.76
CA ARG A 454 30.18 -10.14 19.80
C ARG A 454 30.29 -10.85 18.46
N SER A 455 30.46 -12.18 18.48
CA SER A 455 30.52 -12.99 17.24
C SER A 455 29.18 -12.99 16.51
N VAL A 456 28.08 -13.16 17.25
CA VAL A 456 26.73 -13.15 16.67
C VAL A 456 26.40 -11.79 16.05
N VAL A 457 26.63 -10.70 16.78
CA VAL A 457 26.39 -9.34 16.27
C VAL A 457 27.33 -9.00 15.12
N GLY A 458 28.59 -9.47 15.15
CA GLY A 458 29.58 -9.25 14.08
C GLY A 458 29.17 -9.86 12.75
N VAL A 459 28.40 -10.96 12.76
CA VAL A 459 27.89 -11.62 11.53
C VAL A 459 26.50 -11.09 11.17
N ALA A 460 25.58 -11.07 12.12
CA ALA A 460 24.20 -10.69 11.85
C ALA A 460 24.06 -9.18 11.53
N GLY A 461 24.85 -8.32 12.17
CA GLY A 461 24.77 -6.87 12.00
C GLY A 461 24.97 -6.40 10.55
N PRO A 462 26.05 -6.79 9.85
CA PRO A 462 26.22 -6.44 8.44
C PRO A 462 25.10 -6.97 7.54
N ILE A 463 24.62 -8.20 7.77
CA ILE A 463 23.50 -8.77 6.99
C ILE A 463 22.25 -7.91 7.17
N LEU A 464 21.90 -7.57 8.42
CA LEU A 464 20.75 -6.75 8.73
C LEU A 464 20.89 -5.32 8.16
N ALA A 465 22.11 -4.76 8.13
CA ALA A 465 22.38 -3.46 7.53
C ALA A 465 22.17 -3.49 6.00
N VAL A 466 22.64 -4.53 5.31
CA VAL A 466 22.39 -4.71 3.86
C VAL A 466 20.89 -4.87 3.58
N MET A 467 20.19 -5.66 4.37
CA MET A 467 18.73 -5.82 4.25
C MET A 467 18.02 -4.48 4.40
N LEU A 468 18.42 -3.65 5.38
CA LEU A 468 17.85 -2.33 5.59
C LEU A 468 18.10 -1.40 4.40
N LEU A 469 19.31 -1.40 3.84
CA LEU A 469 19.66 -0.60 2.67
C LEU A 469 18.83 -1.01 1.45
N LEU A 470 18.70 -2.31 1.17
CA LEU A 470 17.88 -2.80 0.04
C LEU A 470 16.42 -2.39 0.20
N SER A 471 15.85 -2.56 1.40
CA SER A 471 14.47 -2.17 1.67
C SER A 471 14.27 -0.65 1.61
N ALA A 472 15.19 0.14 2.17
CA ALA A 472 15.11 1.59 2.15
C ALA A 472 15.18 2.16 0.72
N ALA A 473 15.98 1.54 -0.17
CA ALA A 473 16.11 1.95 -1.57
C ALA A 473 14.84 1.68 -2.40
N SER A 474 13.91 0.85 -1.92
CA SER A 474 12.64 0.52 -2.60
C SER A 474 11.39 1.10 -1.92
N VAL A 475 11.53 1.93 -0.88
CA VAL A 475 10.41 2.57 -0.16
C VAL A 475 9.57 3.43 -1.11
N TYR A 476 10.22 4.21 -1.96
CA TYR A 476 9.61 5.07 -2.96
C TYR A 476 9.80 4.51 -4.37
N GLN A 477 8.81 4.75 -5.22
CA GLN A 477 8.93 4.58 -6.66
C GLN A 477 10.03 5.50 -7.18
N SER A 478 10.91 4.94 -8.01
CA SER A 478 12.05 5.65 -8.58
C SER A 478 12.66 4.85 -9.73
N PRO A 479 13.54 5.45 -10.56
CA PRO A 479 14.26 4.75 -11.61
C PRO A 479 15.07 3.52 -11.11
N TYR A 480 15.42 3.47 -9.83
CA TYR A 480 16.09 2.31 -9.23
C TYR A 480 15.29 1.00 -9.36
N ILE A 481 13.97 1.10 -9.31
CA ILE A 481 13.04 -0.03 -9.49
C ILE A 481 12.26 0.07 -10.82
N TYR A 482 12.77 0.79 -11.79
CA TYR A 482 12.18 1.00 -13.12
C TYR A 482 10.77 1.63 -13.06
N GLN A 483 10.57 2.56 -12.12
CA GLN A 483 9.31 3.28 -11.96
C GLN A 483 9.57 4.79 -11.86
N GLU A 484 8.61 5.57 -12.33
CA GLU A 484 8.55 7.00 -12.04
C GLU A 484 8.06 7.27 -10.64
N SER A 485 8.39 8.41 -10.05
CA SER A 485 7.87 8.86 -8.76
C SER A 485 6.34 9.00 -8.81
N ALA A 486 5.71 8.72 -7.68
CA ALA A 486 4.28 8.94 -7.49
C ALA A 486 3.91 10.40 -7.14
N HIS A 487 4.85 11.34 -7.31
CA HIS A 487 4.63 12.77 -7.06
C HIS A 487 3.61 13.34 -8.03
N ILE A 488 2.60 14.02 -7.52
CA ILE A 488 1.61 14.81 -8.25
C ILE A 488 1.87 16.28 -7.93
N THR A 489 2.08 17.09 -8.95
CA THR A 489 2.37 18.52 -8.81
C THR A 489 1.09 19.36 -8.81
N GLU A 490 1.17 20.57 -8.29
CA GLU A 490 0.09 21.56 -8.41
C GLU A 490 -0.15 21.91 -9.88
N MET A 491 0.92 22.00 -10.69
CA MET A 491 0.86 22.30 -12.12
C MET A 491 0.06 21.25 -12.90
N GLU A 492 0.20 19.95 -12.54
CA GLU A 492 -0.63 18.89 -13.13
C GLU A 492 -2.10 19.10 -12.78
N LEU A 493 -2.45 19.31 -11.50
CA LEU A 493 -3.85 19.49 -11.07
C LEU A 493 -4.48 20.73 -11.70
N THR A 494 -3.82 21.89 -11.65
CA THR A 494 -4.30 23.14 -12.23
C THR A 494 -4.38 23.07 -13.75
N GLY A 495 -3.41 22.39 -14.40
CA GLY A 495 -3.43 22.17 -15.84
C GLY A 495 -4.65 21.36 -16.29
N TYR A 496 -4.98 20.27 -15.59
CA TYR A 496 -6.19 19.50 -15.85
C TYR A 496 -7.47 20.27 -15.55
N GLU A 497 -7.51 21.01 -14.44
CA GLU A 497 -8.64 21.87 -14.09
C GLU A 497 -8.92 22.87 -15.21
N THR A 498 -7.92 23.62 -15.64
CA THR A 498 -8.04 24.59 -16.75
C THR A 498 -8.47 23.92 -18.05
N ALA A 499 -7.87 22.75 -18.38
CA ALA A 499 -8.21 22.03 -19.60
C ALA A 499 -9.65 21.50 -19.61
N ILE A 500 -10.14 21.05 -18.46
CA ILE A 500 -11.49 20.49 -18.32
C ILE A 500 -12.53 21.62 -18.33
N ASP A 501 -12.28 22.74 -17.65
CA ASP A 501 -13.21 23.88 -17.55
C ASP A 501 -13.42 24.58 -18.91
N HIS A 502 -12.39 24.57 -19.76
CA HIS A 502 -12.42 25.26 -21.05
C HIS A 502 -12.52 24.31 -22.26
N ARG A 503 -12.79 23.02 -22.03
CA ARG A 503 -12.93 22.05 -23.13
C ARG A 503 -14.19 22.29 -23.97
N SER A 504 -14.13 21.90 -25.22
CA SER A 504 -15.34 21.63 -26.00
C SER A 504 -15.85 20.24 -25.65
N ASP A 505 -17.15 20.09 -25.41
CA ASP A 505 -17.77 18.79 -25.09
C ASP A 505 -17.71 17.80 -26.27
N GLU A 506 -17.50 18.29 -27.50
CA GLU A 506 -17.35 17.47 -28.71
C GLU A 506 -15.94 16.91 -28.90
N VAL A 507 -14.94 17.43 -28.17
CA VAL A 507 -13.52 17.06 -28.32
C VAL A 507 -13.09 16.10 -27.22
N VAL A 508 -12.56 14.97 -27.63
CA VAL A 508 -12.19 13.86 -26.76
C VAL A 508 -10.76 14.04 -26.24
N PHE A 509 -10.52 13.71 -24.99
CA PHE A 509 -9.16 13.66 -24.44
C PHE A 509 -8.44 12.37 -24.85
N THR A 510 -7.20 12.48 -25.24
CA THR A 510 -6.22 11.40 -25.36
C THR A 510 -4.97 11.70 -24.52
N LYS A 511 -4.15 10.71 -24.25
CA LYS A 511 -3.06 10.79 -23.27
C LYS A 511 -1.85 9.98 -23.69
N ILE A 512 -0.71 10.26 -23.09
CA ILE A 512 0.48 9.38 -23.14
C ILE A 512 0.27 8.25 -22.09
N ARG A 513 0.11 8.61 -20.81
CA ARG A 513 -0.05 7.67 -19.71
C ARG A 513 -1.05 8.10 -18.64
N GLY A 514 -1.06 9.35 -18.26
CA GLY A 514 -1.97 9.87 -17.24
C GLY A 514 -3.44 9.64 -17.62
N GLY A 515 -4.34 9.62 -16.66
CA GLY A 515 -5.77 9.47 -16.88
C GLY A 515 -6.51 10.74 -16.59
N THR A 516 -7.04 11.45 -17.59
CA THR A 516 -7.83 12.68 -17.42
C THR A 516 -8.95 12.49 -16.41
N GLY A 517 -9.68 11.36 -16.48
CA GLY A 517 -10.74 11.05 -15.54
C GLY A 517 -10.28 10.92 -14.08
N ARG A 518 -9.04 10.48 -13.82
CA ARG A 518 -8.50 10.40 -12.45
C ARG A 518 -8.16 11.78 -11.89
N TYR A 519 -7.63 12.68 -12.71
CA TYR A 519 -7.42 14.06 -12.33
C TYR A 519 -8.73 14.82 -12.15
N ALA A 520 -9.73 14.55 -13.01
CA ALA A 520 -11.09 15.06 -12.83
C ALA A 520 -11.70 14.61 -11.50
N ASP A 521 -11.56 13.33 -11.12
CA ASP A 521 -11.97 12.83 -9.81
C ASP A 521 -11.33 13.66 -8.68
N ALA A 522 -10.02 13.91 -8.76
CA ALA A 522 -9.29 14.66 -7.73
C ALA A 522 -9.72 16.12 -7.62
N VAL A 523 -10.02 16.78 -8.76
CA VAL A 523 -10.34 18.22 -8.82
C VAL A 523 -11.82 18.48 -8.50
N TYR A 524 -12.74 17.70 -9.08
CA TYR A 524 -14.18 17.98 -8.99
C TYR A 524 -14.95 17.03 -8.05
N GLY A 525 -14.25 16.06 -7.44
CA GLY A 525 -14.86 14.93 -6.76
C GLY A 525 -15.23 13.82 -7.75
N ARG A 526 -15.38 12.60 -7.24
CA ARG A 526 -15.76 11.44 -8.06
C ARG A 526 -17.16 11.59 -8.65
N ASN A 527 -18.10 12.10 -7.85
CA ASN A 527 -19.48 12.37 -8.27
C ASN A 527 -19.53 13.46 -9.36
N GLY A 528 -18.82 14.57 -9.17
CA GLY A 528 -18.73 15.64 -10.16
C GLY A 528 -18.10 15.18 -11.48
N SER A 529 -17.01 14.44 -11.42
CA SER A 529 -16.32 13.85 -12.58
C SER A 529 -17.22 12.90 -13.39
N GLU A 530 -18.05 12.08 -12.70
CA GLU A 530 -19.01 11.19 -13.37
C GLU A 530 -20.11 11.98 -14.10
N GLN A 531 -20.61 13.07 -13.52
CA GLN A 531 -21.61 13.96 -14.15
C GLN A 531 -21.06 14.66 -15.38
N MET A 532 -19.78 15.08 -15.35
CA MET A 532 -19.08 15.69 -16.48
C MET A 532 -18.78 14.72 -17.63
N ASN A 533 -19.00 13.41 -17.42
CA ASN A 533 -18.80 12.35 -18.41
C ASN A 533 -17.37 12.27 -19.01
N ILE A 534 -16.36 12.73 -18.27
CA ILE A 534 -14.96 12.82 -18.72
C ILE A 534 -14.33 11.44 -18.90
N ASN A 535 -14.80 10.43 -18.16
CA ASN A 535 -14.20 9.08 -18.14
C ASN A 535 -14.44 8.23 -19.39
N ARG A 536 -15.30 8.65 -20.35
CA ARG A 536 -15.70 7.80 -21.48
C ARG A 536 -14.70 7.74 -22.64
N ALA A 537 -13.77 8.66 -22.71
CA ALA A 537 -12.98 8.90 -23.91
C ALA A 537 -11.47 9.02 -23.67
N ASP A 538 -10.96 8.56 -22.55
CA ASP A 538 -9.57 8.73 -22.14
C ASP A 538 -8.68 7.57 -22.65
N GLU A 539 -8.62 7.39 -23.98
CA GLU A 539 -7.77 6.37 -24.59
C GLU A 539 -6.32 6.84 -24.76
N PRO A 540 -5.33 5.97 -24.49
CA PRO A 540 -3.94 6.32 -24.75
C PRO A 540 -3.65 6.38 -26.24
N ILE A 541 -2.91 7.40 -26.68
CA ILE A 541 -2.42 7.48 -28.06
C ILE A 541 -1.49 6.30 -28.34
N PRO A 542 -1.62 5.60 -29.49
CA PRO A 542 -0.66 4.57 -29.85
C PRO A 542 0.75 5.13 -30.03
N ASP A 543 1.74 4.44 -29.46
CA ASP A 543 3.14 4.86 -29.46
C ASP A 543 3.71 5.07 -30.90
N GLN A 544 3.33 4.22 -31.84
CA GLN A 544 3.72 4.34 -33.24
C GLN A 544 3.16 5.61 -33.90
N VAL A 545 1.90 5.96 -33.60
CA VAL A 545 1.23 7.17 -34.09
C VAL A 545 1.92 8.41 -33.55
N PHE A 546 2.21 8.42 -32.25
CA PHE A 546 2.92 9.50 -31.59
C PHE A 546 4.33 9.70 -32.14
N ASN A 547 5.13 8.63 -32.21
CA ASN A 547 6.52 8.67 -32.64
C ASN A 547 6.68 9.06 -34.13
N ARG A 548 5.82 8.55 -35.01
CA ARG A 548 5.77 8.93 -36.44
C ARG A 548 5.18 10.31 -36.63
N GLY A 549 4.28 10.73 -35.73
CA GLY A 549 3.57 12.00 -35.70
C GLY A 549 2.51 12.13 -36.77
N ASN A 550 1.86 11.08 -37.11
CA ASN A 550 0.72 11.04 -38.01
C ASN A 550 -0.63 11.06 -37.27
N MET A 551 -0.67 11.80 -36.13
CA MET A 551 -1.86 11.94 -35.28
C MET A 551 -3.04 12.54 -36.03
N THR A 552 -2.79 13.55 -36.88
CA THR A 552 -3.82 14.23 -37.68
C THR A 552 -4.45 13.35 -38.77
N THR A 553 -3.77 12.27 -39.17
CA THR A 553 -4.30 11.27 -40.11
C THR A 553 -4.84 10.02 -39.42
N TYR A 554 -4.49 9.83 -38.15
CA TYR A 554 -4.93 8.69 -37.33
C TYR A 554 -6.31 8.90 -36.73
N TYR A 555 -6.58 10.12 -36.24
CA TYR A 555 -7.89 10.45 -35.69
C TYR A 555 -8.81 11.01 -36.78
N ASP A 556 -10.07 10.56 -36.76
CA ASP A 556 -11.11 11.08 -37.65
C ASP A 556 -11.75 12.35 -37.08
N ASP A 557 -11.80 12.46 -35.73
CA ASP A 557 -12.36 13.59 -34.97
C ASP A 557 -11.26 14.35 -34.22
N PRO A 558 -11.51 15.63 -33.84
CA PRO A 558 -10.58 16.41 -33.03
C PRO A 558 -10.30 15.78 -31.67
N HIS A 559 -9.05 15.87 -31.20
CA HIS A 559 -8.63 15.35 -29.90
C HIS A 559 -7.81 16.37 -29.12
N TYR A 560 -7.97 16.34 -27.80
CA TYR A 560 -7.06 16.99 -26.85
C TYR A 560 -6.01 15.98 -26.41
N LEU A 561 -4.74 16.21 -26.70
CA LEU A 561 -3.64 15.39 -26.21
C LEU A 561 -3.02 16.05 -24.97
N VAL A 562 -3.09 15.37 -23.84
CA VAL A 562 -2.39 15.78 -22.62
C VAL A 562 -1.00 15.15 -22.57
N VAL A 563 -0.02 15.98 -22.27
CA VAL A 563 1.38 15.59 -22.07
C VAL A 563 1.86 16.18 -20.76
N LEU A 564 2.28 15.32 -19.83
CA LEU A 564 2.83 15.71 -18.54
C LEU A 564 4.35 15.65 -18.55
N GLN A 565 5.02 16.46 -17.72
CA GLN A 565 6.45 16.34 -17.51
C GLN A 565 6.83 14.93 -17.03
N ARG A 566 6.04 14.33 -16.15
CA ARG A 566 6.23 12.96 -15.69
C ARG A 566 6.14 11.91 -16.82
N ASP A 567 5.30 12.15 -17.86
CA ASP A 567 5.21 11.23 -19.01
C ASP A 567 6.52 11.24 -19.80
N TYR A 568 7.07 12.44 -20.04
CA TYR A 568 8.37 12.58 -20.68
C TYR A 568 9.47 11.89 -19.87
N ASP A 569 9.59 12.21 -18.58
CA ASP A 569 10.62 11.65 -17.71
C ASP A 569 10.53 10.12 -17.61
N ARG A 570 9.32 9.60 -17.49
CA ARG A 570 9.07 8.15 -17.49
C ARG A 570 9.49 7.50 -18.79
N GLU A 571 8.98 7.98 -19.93
CA GLU A 571 9.15 7.31 -21.20
C GLU A 571 10.59 7.48 -21.74
N VAL A 572 11.17 8.67 -21.58
CA VAL A 572 12.50 8.97 -22.13
C VAL A 572 13.63 8.60 -21.16
N ILE A 573 13.49 8.91 -19.86
CA ILE A 573 14.57 8.68 -18.90
C ILE A 573 14.48 7.26 -18.30
N VAL A 574 13.32 6.87 -17.76
CA VAL A 574 13.19 5.55 -17.09
C VAL A 574 13.12 4.42 -18.13
N TYR A 575 12.28 4.57 -19.16
CA TYR A 575 12.06 3.53 -20.18
C TYR A 575 12.90 3.71 -21.43
N LYS A 576 13.85 4.66 -21.43
CA LYS A 576 14.84 4.88 -22.50
C LYS A 576 14.24 5.00 -23.90
N GLY A 577 13.04 5.54 -24.01
CA GLY A 577 12.34 5.72 -25.28
C GLY A 577 11.74 4.42 -25.86
N PHE A 578 11.57 3.37 -25.05
CA PHE A 578 11.05 2.06 -25.49
C PHE A 578 9.70 2.14 -26.21
N ARG A 579 8.78 2.96 -25.72
CA ARG A 579 7.48 3.20 -26.37
C ARG A 579 7.42 4.58 -26.99
N PHE A 580 7.56 5.61 -26.19
CA PHE A 580 7.49 7.00 -26.61
C PHE A 580 8.89 7.62 -26.63
N THR A 581 9.34 8.04 -27.82
CA THR A 581 10.71 8.53 -28.01
C THR A 581 10.82 10.04 -27.76
N SER A 582 11.99 10.53 -27.34
CA SER A 582 12.25 11.97 -27.22
C SER A 582 11.91 12.74 -28.50
N ARG A 583 12.26 12.16 -29.69
CA ARG A 583 11.92 12.74 -30.98
C ARG A 583 10.40 12.93 -31.16
N GLY A 584 9.56 12.03 -30.62
CA GLY A 584 8.10 12.16 -30.66
C GLY A 584 7.66 13.42 -29.92
N PHE A 585 8.16 13.62 -28.71
CA PHE A 585 7.88 14.81 -27.89
C PHE A 585 8.42 16.11 -28.53
N ASP A 586 9.66 16.14 -29.01
CA ASP A 586 10.31 17.33 -29.62
C ASP A 586 9.61 17.82 -30.90
N ARG A 587 8.84 16.96 -31.53
CA ARG A 587 8.13 17.26 -32.77
C ARG A 587 6.71 17.77 -32.57
N LEU A 588 6.13 17.67 -31.38
CA LEU A 588 4.75 18.09 -31.14
C LEU A 588 4.50 19.54 -31.56
N ASP A 589 5.34 20.46 -31.12
CA ASP A 589 5.24 21.90 -31.38
C ASP A 589 5.48 22.28 -32.87
N LYS A 590 6.02 21.36 -33.68
CA LYS A 590 6.43 21.62 -35.05
C LYS A 590 5.51 21.01 -36.10
N ARG A 591 4.38 20.39 -35.67
CA ARG A 591 3.50 19.67 -36.56
C ARG A 591 2.33 20.51 -37.02
N SER A 592 2.07 20.48 -38.31
CA SER A 592 0.85 21.04 -38.87
C SER A 592 -0.37 20.26 -38.35
N GLY A 593 -1.44 20.99 -37.95
CA GLY A 593 -2.64 20.42 -37.37
C GLY A 593 -2.51 19.96 -35.91
N VAL A 594 -1.40 20.29 -35.23
CA VAL A 594 -1.21 20.11 -33.80
C VAL A 594 -0.89 21.44 -33.16
N SER A 595 -1.78 21.96 -32.35
CA SER A 595 -1.68 23.28 -31.74
C SER A 595 -1.60 23.18 -30.22
N LYS A 596 -0.59 23.80 -29.60
CA LYS A 596 -0.48 23.90 -28.15
C LYS A 596 -1.46 24.93 -27.63
N LEU A 597 -2.39 24.50 -26.76
CA LEU A 597 -3.42 25.38 -26.20
C LEU A 597 -3.08 25.86 -24.79
N ILE A 598 -2.55 24.96 -23.94
CA ILE A 598 -2.19 25.25 -22.55
C ILE A 598 -0.79 24.74 -22.32
N SER A 599 0.01 25.50 -21.56
CA SER A 599 1.33 25.09 -21.14
C SER A 599 1.68 25.72 -19.79
N ASN A 600 2.11 24.91 -18.86
CA ASN A 600 2.84 25.28 -17.65
C ASN A 600 4.03 24.31 -17.47
N ASP A 601 4.83 24.49 -16.42
CA ASP A 601 6.06 23.69 -16.25
C ASP A 601 5.82 22.19 -15.99
N GLY A 602 4.57 21.75 -15.77
CA GLY A 602 4.24 20.34 -15.50
C GLY A 602 3.21 19.73 -16.43
N PHE A 603 2.46 20.57 -17.18
CA PHE A 603 1.31 20.16 -17.99
C PHE A 603 1.26 20.88 -19.32
N GLN A 604 0.99 20.15 -20.40
CA GLN A 604 0.78 20.69 -21.75
C GLN A 604 -0.47 20.08 -22.36
N LEU A 605 -1.31 20.91 -22.98
CA LEU A 605 -2.49 20.49 -23.74
C LEU A 605 -2.28 20.85 -25.20
N TYR A 606 -2.42 19.86 -26.06
CA TYR A 606 -2.40 20.02 -27.51
C TYR A 606 -3.77 19.72 -28.09
N TYR A 607 -4.17 20.49 -29.09
CA TYR A 607 -5.32 20.22 -29.94
C TYR A 607 -4.83 19.58 -31.24
N ILE A 608 -5.39 18.41 -31.57
CA ILE A 608 -5.10 17.67 -32.79
C ILE A 608 -6.27 17.86 -33.73
N GLU A 609 -6.03 18.51 -34.88
CA GLU A 609 -7.00 18.70 -35.93
C GLU A 609 -6.84 17.60 -37.01
N PRO A 610 -7.88 16.79 -37.28
CA PRO A 610 -7.83 15.75 -38.31
C PRO A 610 -7.62 16.34 -39.70
N THR A 611 -6.76 15.72 -40.49
CA THR A 611 -6.48 16.15 -41.88
C THR A 611 -7.64 15.74 -42.85
N ASN A 612 -8.38 14.67 -42.52
CA ASN A 612 -9.46 14.12 -43.33
C ASN A 612 -10.84 14.68 -42.92
N LYS A 613 -11.01 15.98 -42.78
CA LYS A 613 -12.34 16.56 -42.80
C LYS A 613 -12.87 16.46 -44.24
N THR A 614 -13.57 15.39 -44.58
CA THR A 614 -14.57 15.45 -45.65
C THR A 614 -15.60 16.46 -45.14
N ALA A 615 -15.55 17.70 -45.67
CA ALA A 615 -16.53 18.71 -45.40
C ALA A 615 -17.90 18.19 -45.81
N THR A 616 -18.65 17.62 -44.89
CA THR A 616 -20.11 17.52 -45.02
C THR A 616 -20.63 18.96 -44.84
N VAL A 617 -20.48 19.74 -45.89
CA VAL A 617 -21.27 20.95 -46.09
C VAL A 617 -22.71 20.48 -46.28
N SER A 618 -23.47 20.49 -45.17
CA SER A 618 -24.92 20.45 -45.29
C SER A 618 -25.33 21.74 -45.98
N PRO A 619 -26.02 21.67 -47.16
CA PRO A 619 -26.55 22.87 -47.77
C PRO A 619 -27.69 23.40 -46.89
N SER A 620 -27.40 24.49 -46.18
CA SER A 620 -28.41 25.33 -45.53
C SER A 620 -29.27 25.95 -46.64
N GLY A 621 -30.56 25.69 -46.62
CA GLY A 621 -31.48 26.50 -47.39
C GLY A 621 -32.77 25.81 -47.74
N ALA A 622 -33.70 25.75 -46.79
CA ALA A 622 -35.13 25.85 -47.08
C ALA A 622 -35.83 26.35 -45.80
N VAL A 623 -36.14 27.60 -45.83
CA VAL A 623 -37.11 28.26 -44.91
C VAL A 623 -38.49 27.70 -45.23
N SER A 624 -39.16 27.07 -44.27
CA SER A 624 -40.62 26.93 -44.27
C SER A 624 -41.13 26.98 -42.83
N GLY A 625 -42.13 27.78 -42.68
CA GLY A 625 -42.68 28.36 -41.45
C GLY A 625 -43.42 27.37 -40.52
N PRO A 626 -44.12 27.94 -39.52
CA PRO A 626 -44.36 27.24 -38.25
C PRO A 626 -45.63 26.40 -38.25
N GLY A 627 -45.54 25.15 -37.81
CA GLY A 627 -46.65 24.26 -37.49
C GLY A 627 -46.66 23.91 -35.98
N ARG A 628 -47.81 24.13 -35.38
CA ARG A 628 -48.20 23.95 -33.98
C ARG A 628 -48.11 22.49 -33.48
N PRO A 629 -48.07 22.30 -32.17
CA PRO A 629 -47.79 21.02 -31.54
C PRO A 629 -49.02 20.15 -31.32
N THR A 630 -48.86 18.83 -31.42
CA THR A 630 -49.80 17.86 -30.85
C THR A 630 -49.14 17.02 -29.78
N LEU A 631 -49.73 17.11 -28.60
CA LEU A 631 -49.52 16.22 -27.45
C LEU A 631 -49.96 14.78 -27.81
N SER A 632 -49.20 13.81 -27.44
CA SER A 632 -49.77 12.53 -27.03
C SER A 632 -48.84 11.84 -26.05
N ALA A 633 -49.45 11.44 -24.95
CA ALA A 633 -48.92 10.70 -23.84
C ALA A 633 -48.80 9.20 -24.17
N SER A 634 -48.01 8.51 -23.40
CA SER A 634 -48.28 7.17 -22.89
C SER A 634 -47.02 6.32 -22.73
N SER A 635 -46.72 6.06 -21.52
CA SER A 635 -46.60 4.76 -20.78
C SER A 635 -45.34 3.94 -21.04
N ALA A 636 -44.51 3.82 -20.03
CA ALA A 636 -44.49 2.83 -18.94
C ALA A 636 -43.72 1.53 -19.23
N VAL A 637 -42.87 1.16 -18.26
CA VAL A 637 -42.52 -0.20 -17.83
C VAL A 637 -41.36 -0.91 -18.57
N ARG A 638 -40.20 -0.98 -18.03
CA ARG A 638 -39.54 -1.99 -17.15
C ARG A 638 -38.08 -1.65 -16.92
#